data_a96eab2e6c9eba7f78d0c00e0aeb957e
#
_entry.id   a96eab2e6c9eba7f78d0c00e0aeb957e
#
_cell.length_a   1.000
_cell.length_b   1.000
_cell.length_c   1.000
_cell.angle_alpha   90.00
_cell.angle_beta   90.00
_cell.angle_gamma   90.00
#
_symmetry.space_group_name_H-M   'P 1'
#
loop_
_entity.id
_entity.type
_entity.pdbx_description
1 polymer ?
#
loop_
_entity_poly.entity_id
_entity_poly.type
_entity_poly.pdbx_seq_one_letter_code
_entity_poly.pdbx_strand_id
1 'polypeptide(L)'
;MILDIEMLKSFYDTYSCRVKAAKQVLSRPMTYAEKVLYAHLFDNNDMKPFSRGESYVNFRPDRVAMQDATAQMALLQFMNAGKSRVAVPASVHCDHLIRADKGVEVDLPAAMEGNKEVYDFLKSVSEKYHIGFWKPGAGIIHQVVLENYAFPGGMMVGTDSHTPNAGGLGMVAVGVGGADAVDVLTAQPWELKMPRLIGVRLTGKLSGWAAPKDVILKILGILTVKGGTNAILEYFGPGLDSLTATGRATICNMGAELGATCSIFPYDNNASEYLRQTERLEVATMAEQNAAELRADDDVLANPETYFDQLLEIDLSTIEPHLNGPFTPDAATPISQMKAKGPANDYPMEVEVGLIGSCTNSSYQDLCRAASVVKQALDKGIEPKGQLIINPGSEQIRYTAERDGILDIFKQMGALIMTNACGPCIGQWKRHTDDNNRKNAIVTSFNRNFRRRADGNPNTYAFIGSPELTTALAIAGRLDFNPAVDSLTDKNGNSVMLDEPSGYCFPPRGFEVEDKGFIAPSDEAKDVEVVINPESQRLQRLQPFAPWDGNDYTDMPLLIKTQGKCTTDHISMAGPWLRFRGHLQNISDNLLMGAVNAFNGESNHVKCQLCGNYVEVSTAAKAYKEKGLSSIVVAEDNYGEGSSREHAAMEPRFLNVKVVLAKSFARIHETNLKKQGMLALTFQDKNDYDKVKEDDRISVVGLKEFAPGKPLTVVLKHADGTSEEFLAQHTYNDTQIAWFKAGSCLNNM
;
A
#
# COMPACT_ATOMS: atom_id res chain seq x y z
N MET A 1 -9.59 -23.54 12.54
CA MET A 1 -8.84 -23.66 11.26
C MET A 1 -8.55 -22.24 10.78
N ILE A 2 -7.35 -21.96 10.27
CA ILE A 2 -7.01 -20.60 9.80
C ILE A 2 -7.79 -20.26 8.52
N LEU A 3 -7.91 -21.24 7.63
CA LEU A 3 -8.57 -21.12 6.34
C LEU A 3 -10.09 -21.34 6.47
N ASP A 4 -10.86 -20.48 5.84
CA ASP A 4 -12.32 -20.55 5.79
C ASP A 4 -12.79 -21.49 4.66
N ILE A 5 -12.66 -22.81 4.89
CA ILE A 5 -12.84 -23.82 3.83
C ILE A 5 -14.26 -23.88 3.28
N GLU A 6 -15.28 -23.64 4.13
CA GLU A 6 -16.68 -23.67 3.68
C GLU A 6 -17.01 -22.49 2.75
N MET A 7 -16.45 -21.33 3.02
CA MET A 7 -16.55 -20.18 2.12
C MET A 7 -15.90 -20.50 0.78
N LEU A 8 -14.70 -21.09 0.78
CA LEU A 8 -13.98 -21.46 -0.44
C LEU A 8 -14.72 -22.52 -1.27
N LYS A 9 -15.32 -23.54 -0.64
CA LYS A 9 -16.16 -24.52 -1.34
C LYS A 9 -17.35 -23.83 -2.03
N SER A 10 -18.09 -23.01 -1.29
CA SER A 10 -19.23 -22.25 -1.83
C SER A 10 -18.81 -21.31 -2.96
N PHE A 11 -17.63 -20.70 -2.87
CA PHE A 11 -17.08 -19.87 -3.94
C PHE A 11 -16.82 -20.67 -5.20
N TYR A 12 -16.04 -21.75 -5.14
CA TYR A 12 -15.67 -22.53 -6.31
C TYR A 12 -16.86 -23.28 -6.94
N ASP A 13 -17.85 -23.69 -6.15
CA ASP A 13 -19.10 -24.30 -6.65
C ASP A 13 -19.88 -23.36 -7.58
N THR A 14 -19.75 -22.06 -7.41
CA THR A 14 -20.51 -21.05 -8.17
C THR A 14 -19.68 -20.26 -9.17
N TYR A 15 -18.36 -20.21 -9.02
CA TYR A 15 -17.46 -19.34 -9.79
C TYR A 15 -17.58 -19.55 -11.30
N SER A 16 -17.42 -20.81 -11.79
CA SER A 16 -17.54 -21.12 -13.23
C SER A 16 -18.89 -20.74 -13.81
N CYS A 17 -19.96 -20.90 -13.05
CA CYS A 17 -21.31 -20.53 -13.53
C CYS A 17 -21.45 -19.02 -13.68
N ARG A 18 -20.92 -18.24 -12.73
CA ARG A 18 -20.93 -16.76 -12.79
C ARG A 18 -20.10 -16.25 -13.97
N VAL A 19 -18.91 -16.81 -14.19
CA VAL A 19 -18.06 -16.45 -15.34
C VAL A 19 -18.76 -16.77 -16.66
N LYS A 20 -19.40 -17.93 -16.80
CA LYS A 20 -20.17 -18.30 -18.00
C LYS A 20 -21.34 -17.35 -18.25
N ALA A 21 -22.06 -16.94 -17.20
CA ALA A 21 -23.12 -15.95 -17.32
C ALA A 21 -22.58 -14.60 -17.82
N ALA A 22 -21.44 -14.17 -17.30
CA ALA A 22 -20.78 -12.95 -17.76
C ALA A 22 -20.35 -13.02 -19.23
N LYS A 23 -19.78 -14.14 -19.67
CA LYS A 23 -19.44 -14.38 -21.09
C LYS A 23 -20.65 -14.29 -22.02
N GLN A 24 -21.79 -14.80 -21.58
CA GLN A 24 -23.05 -14.70 -22.36
C GLN A 24 -23.52 -13.26 -22.52
N VAL A 25 -23.48 -12.47 -21.41
CA VAL A 25 -23.87 -11.05 -21.42
C VAL A 25 -22.93 -10.22 -22.27
N LEU A 26 -21.62 -10.43 -22.14
CA LEU A 26 -20.60 -9.67 -22.87
C LEU A 26 -20.48 -10.11 -24.34
N SER A 27 -20.90 -11.34 -24.66
CA SER A 27 -20.83 -11.94 -26.00
C SER A 27 -19.44 -11.88 -26.66
N ARG A 28 -18.38 -12.00 -25.83
CA ARG A 28 -16.97 -11.99 -26.25
C ARG A 28 -16.05 -12.73 -25.27
N PRO A 29 -14.83 -13.08 -25.70
CA PRO A 29 -13.79 -13.56 -24.80
C PRO A 29 -13.48 -12.55 -23.67
N MET A 30 -13.03 -13.07 -22.53
CA MET A 30 -12.75 -12.29 -21.32
C MET A 30 -11.30 -12.42 -20.89
N THR A 31 -10.72 -11.33 -20.41
CA THR A 31 -9.46 -11.34 -19.66
C THR A 31 -9.67 -12.01 -18.31
N TYR A 32 -8.60 -12.42 -17.64
CA TYR A 32 -8.73 -13.03 -16.31
C TYR A 32 -9.28 -12.04 -15.28
N ALA A 33 -8.78 -10.81 -15.28
CA ALA A 33 -9.29 -9.77 -14.39
C ALA A 33 -10.79 -9.53 -14.57
N GLU A 34 -11.29 -9.52 -15.80
CA GLU A 34 -12.72 -9.39 -16.07
C GLU A 34 -13.54 -10.57 -15.51
N LYS A 35 -13.03 -11.81 -15.66
CA LYS A 35 -13.70 -12.98 -15.09
C LYS A 35 -13.88 -12.84 -13.58
N VAL A 36 -12.83 -12.42 -12.87
CA VAL A 36 -12.90 -12.19 -11.42
C VAL A 36 -13.86 -11.06 -11.09
N LEU A 37 -13.76 -9.90 -11.75
CA LEU A 37 -14.62 -8.75 -11.49
C LEU A 37 -16.10 -9.09 -11.70
N TYR A 38 -16.46 -9.69 -12.84
CA TYR A 38 -17.85 -10.03 -13.12
C TYR A 38 -18.40 -11.14 -12.23
N ALA A 39 -17.55 -12.07 -11.76
CA ALA A 39 -17.95 -13.09 -10.79
C ALA A 39 -18.27 -12.52 -9.40
N HIS A 40 -17.80 -11.30 -9.10
CA HIS A 40 -17.98 -10.64 -7.79
C HIS A 40 -18.94 -9.45 -7.84
N LEU A 41 -19.78 -9.31 -8.86
CA LEU A 41 -20.84 -8.30 -8.86
C LEU A 41 -21.71 -8.45 -7.61
N PHE A 42 -22.05 -7.33 -6.98
CA PHE A 42 -22.87 -7.33 -5.76
C PHE A 42 -24.25 -7.94 -6.01
N ASP A 43 -24.90 -7.53 -7.09
CA ASP A 43 -26.14 -8.13 -7.59
C ASP A 43 -25.92 -8.68 -9.02
N ASN A 44 -26.14 -9.98 -9.19
CA ASN A 44 -26.04 -10.63 -10.51
C ASN A 44 -27.09 -10.12 -11.51
N ASN A 45 -28.21 -9.54 -11.05
CA ASN A 45 -29.22 -8.95 -11.93
C ASN A 45 -28.74 -7.67 -12.60
N ASP A 46 -27.72 -7.00 -12.04
CA ASP A 46 -27.09 -5.81 -12.61
C ASP A 46 -26.02 -6.14 -13.67
N MET A 47 -25.83 -7.41 -14.00
CA MET A 47 -24.82 -7.84 -14.95
C MET A 47 -25.09 -7.29 -16.35
N LYS A 48 -24.20 -6.43 -16.83
CA LYS A 48 -24.23 -5.77 -18.14
C LYS A 48 -22.81 -5.39 -18.55
N PRO A 49 -22.56 -5.02 -19.81
CA PRO A 49 -21.29 -4.40 -20.17
C PRO A 49 -21.08 -3.08 -19.40
N PHE A 50 -19.92 -2.97 -18.71
CA PHE A 50 -19.50 -1.74 -18.03
C PHE A 50 -18.36 -1.08 -18.80
N SER A 51 -18.42 0.25 -18.96
CA SER A 51 -17.34 1.03 -19.56
C SER A 51 -16.16 1.14 -18.62
N ARG A 52 -15.00 0.63 -19.03
CA ARG A 52 -13.76 0.73 -18.25
C ARG A 52 -13.31 2.18 -18.11
N GLY A 53 -12.88 2.56 -16.91
CA GLY A 53 -12.48 3.93 -16.60
C GLY A 53 -13.63 4.91 -16.41
N GLU A 54 -14.89 4.50 -16.56
CA GLU A 54 -16.08 5.38 -16.51
C GLU A 54 -17.13 4.88 -15.53
N SER A 55 -17.64 3.62 -15.71
CA SER A 55 -18.73 3.08 -14.93
C SER A 55 -18.33 2.83 -13.48
N TYR A 56 -19.16 3.25 -12.54
CA TYR A 56 -19.09 2.80 -11.15
C TYR A 56 -19.85 1.50 -10.99
N VAL A 57 -19.24 0.53 -10.34
CA VAL A 57 -19.76 -0.85 -10.21
C VAL A 57 -19.69 -1.27 -8.75
N ASN A 58 -20.76 -1.93 -8.30
CA ASN A 58 -20.84 -2.47 -6.93
C ASN A 58 -20.35 -3.92 -6.92
N PHE A 59 -19.39 -4.20 -6.04
CA PHE A 59 -18.80 -5.53 -5.87
C PHE A 59 -19.07 -6.10 -4.47
N ARG A 60 -18.89 -7.41 -4.36
CA ARG A 60 -18.95 -8.17 -3.11
C ARG A 60 -17.63 -8.92 -2.91
N PRO A 61 -16.63 -8.31 -2.27
CA PRO A 61 -15.40 -9.01 -1.92
C PRO A 61 -15.64 -10.17 -0.96
N ASP A 62 -14.84 -11.23 -1.08
CA ASP A 62 -14.92 -12.43 -0.25
C ASP A 62 -14.33 -12.25 1.14
N ARG A 63 -13.40 -11.28 1.31
CA ARG A 63 -12.61 -11.15 2.51
C ARG A 63 -12.11 -9.73 2.77
N VAL A 64 -11.88 -9.42 4.07
CA VAL A 64 -11.20 -8.18 4.50
C VAL A 64 -9.95 -8.52 5.32
N ALA A 65 -8.81 -7.88 5.01
CA ALA A 65 -7.61 -7.92 5.82
C ALA A 65 -7.24 -6.53 6.32
N MET A 66 -6.89 -6.42 7.62
CA MET A 66 -6.59 -5.13 8.26
C MET A 66 -5.29 -5.21 9.03
N GLN A 67 -4.41 -4.21 8.88
CA GLN A 67 -3.21 -4.08 9.71
C GLN A 67 -3.48 -3.21 10.94
N ASP A 68 -2.72 -3.41 12.01
CA ASP A 68 -3.02 -2.86 13.35
C ASP A 68 -3.10 -1.32 13.43
N ALA A 69 -2.39 -0.59 12.60
CA ALA A 69 -2.47 0.88 12.63
C ALA A 69 -3.77 1.41 12.00
N THR A 70 -4.26 0.81 10.92
CA THR A 70 -5.48 1.24 10.21
C THR A 70 -6.74 0.52 10.71
N ALA A 71 -6.60 -0.71 11.22
CA ALA A 71 -7.70 -1.47 11.83
C ALA A 71 -8.34 -0.74 13.01
N GLN A 72 -7.56 0.02 13.79
CA GLN A 72 -8.09 0.79 14.89
C GLN A 72 -9.25 1.69 14.44
N MET A 73 -9.02 2.51 13.42
CA MET A 73 -10.04 3.44 12.93
C MET A 73 -11.17 2.72 12.18
N ALA A 74 -10.86 1.70 11.38
CA ALA A 74 -11.88 0.90 10.68
C ALA A 74 -12.83 0.20 11.68
N LEU A 75 -12.30 -0.40 12.74
CA LEU A 75 -13.12 -1.09 13.74
C LEU A 75 -13.88 -0.14 14.66
N LEU A 76 -13.32 1.03 14.99
CA LEU A 76 -14.07 2.09 15.68
C LEU A 76 -15.27 2.58 14.84
N GLN A 77 -15.11 2.67 13.52
CA GLN A 77 -16.22 2.98 12.61
C GLN A 77 -17.21 1.81 12.52
N PHE A 78 -16.74 0.56 12.41
CA PHE A 78 -17.60 -0.63 12.39
C PHE A 78 -18.47 -0.73 13.65
N MET A 79 -17.93 -0.41 14.83
CA MET A 79 -18.70 -0.38 16.08
C MET A 79 -19.91 0.57 16.00
N ASN A 80 -19.81 1.69 15.26
CA ASN A 80 -20.91 2.62 15.06
C ASN A 80 -22.00 2.09 14.11
N ALA A 81 -21.68 1.06 13.28
CA ALA A 81 -22.66 0.45 12.37
C ALA A 81 -23.66 -0.47 13.09
N GLY A 82 -23.48 -0.77 14.38
CA GLY A 82 -24.43 -1.52 15.22
C GLY A 82 -24.60 -3.00 14.85
N LYS A 83 -23.68 -3.58 14.09
CA LYS A 83 -23.72 -5.00 13.69
C LYS A 83 -23.22 -5.90 14.82
N SER A 84 -23.78 -7.10 14.92
CA SER A 84 -23.37 -8.09 15.93
C SER A 84 -22.10 -8.87 15.56
N ARG A 85 -21.79 -8.98 14.25
CA ARG A 85 -20.61 -9.65 13.70
C ARG A 85 -20.33 -9.15 12.29
N VAL A 86 -19.13 -9.40 11.81
CA VAL A 86 -18.76 -9.12 10.42
C VAL A 86 -19.49 -10.05 9.44
N ALA A 87 -19.76 -9.55 8.24
CA ALA A 87 -20.52 -10.27 7.23
C ALA A 87 -19.66 -11.19 6.34
N VAL A 88 -18.36 -10.94 6.29
CA VAL A 88 -17.39 -11.73 5.52
C VAL A 88 -16.21 -12.11 6.42
N PRO A 89 -15.47 -13.18 6.10
CA PRO A 89 -14.22 -13.49 6.78
C PRO A 89 -13.30 -12.28 6.84
N ALA A 90 -12.78 -11.98 8.01
CA ALA A 90 -11.90 -10.84 8.25
C ALA A 90 -10.76 -11.19 9.19
N SER A 91 -9.66 -10.47 9.08
CA SER A 91 -8.50 -10.64 9.95
C SER A 91 -7.81 -9.32 10.29
N VAL A 92 -7.29 -9.25 11.51
CA VAL A 92 -6.42 -8.17 12.00
C VAL A 92 -5.01 -8.70 12.18
N HIS A 93 -4.02 -7.95 11.72
CA HIS A 93 -2.60 -8.31 11.74
C HIS A 93 -1.79 -7.24 12.46
N CYS A 94 -1.02 -7.63 13.49
CA CYS A 94 -0.25 -6.70 14.33
C CYS A 94 1.20 -6.60 13.85
N ASP A 95 1.44 -5.84 12.77
CA ASP A 95 2.73 -5.75 12.09
C ASP A 95 3.27 -4.32 11.87
N HIS A 96 2.49 -3.26 12.10
CA HIS A 96 2.89 -1.88 11.83
C HIS A 96 3.36 -1.10 13.05
N LEU A 97 2.96 -1.48 14.27
CA LEU A 97 3.28 -0.75 15.49
C LEU A 97 4.60 -1.19 16.16
N ILE A 98 5.27 -2.19 15.62
CA ILE A 98 6.52 -2.71 16.16
C ILE A 98 7.68 -1.87 15.63
N ARG A 99 8.46 -1.27 16.55
CA ARG A 99 9.61 -0.44 16.21
C ARG A 99 10.88 -1.28 16.15
N ALA A 100 11.60 -1.18 15.05
CA ALA A 100 12.91 -1.80 14.86
C ALA A 100 14.01 -0.94 15.50
N ASP A 101 14.80 -1.53 16.39
CA ASP A 101 15.93 -0.85 17.09
C ASP A 101 17.12 -1.81 17.29
N LYS A 102 16.93 -2.87 18.08
CA LYS A 102 18.00 -3.76 18.55
C LYS A 102 17.86 -5.22 18.13
N GLY A 103 16.83 -5.54 17.41
CA GLY A 103 16.52 -6.90 16.98
C GLY A 103 15.35 -7.52 17.72
N VAL A 104 14.86 -8.66 17.22
CA VAL A 104 13.61 -9.29 17.62
C VAL A 104 13.50 -9.55 19.13
N GLU A 105 14.57 -9.99 19.77
CA GLU A 105 14.61 -10.36 21.20
C GLU A 105 14.30 -9.17 22.14
N VAL A 106 14.56 -7.96 21.69
CA VAL A 106 14.33 -6.73 22.45
C VAL A 106 13.11 -5.98 21.95
N ASP A 107 12.96 -5.88 20.64
CA ASP A 107 11.97 -5.00 20.01
C ASP A 107 10.54 -5.54 20.15
N LEU A 108 10.35 -6.87 20.06
CA LEU A 108 9.02 -7.47 20.19
C LEU A 108 8.45 -7.35 21.61
N PRO A 109 9.18 -7.72 22.69
CA PRO A 109 8.70 -7.48 24.06
C PRO A 109 8.39 -6.01 24.35
N ALA A 110 9.25 -5.09 23.90
CA ALA A 110 9.05 -3.65 24.08
C ALA A 110 7.79 -3.15 23.34
N ALA A 111 7.51 -3.67 22.15
CA ALA A 111 6.30 -3.35 21.39
C ALA A 111 5.03 -3.90 22.08
N MET A 112 5.09 -5.13 22.61
CA MET A 112 3.97 -5.73 23.32
C MET A 112 3.60 -4.95 24.59
N GLU A 113 4.58 -4.48 25.34
CA GLU A 113 4.34 -3.65 26.51
C GLU A 113 3.88 -2.23 26.10
N GLY A 114 4.60 -1.58 25.19
CA GLY A 114 4.35 -0.19 24.80
C GLY A 114 3.05 0.00 24.01
N ASN A 115 2.52 -1.04 23.35
CA ASN A 115 1.28 -0.99 22.59
C ASN A 115 0.15 -1.86 23.21
N LYS A 116 0.33 -2.31 24.44
CA LYS A 116 -0.61 -3.22 25.11
C LYS A 116 -2.07 -2.76 25.00
N GLU A 117 -2.33 -1.47 25.23
CA GLU A 117 -3.68 -0.89 25.16
C GLU A 117 -4.32 -1.08 23.79
N VAL A 118 -3.56 -0.86 22.72
CA VAL A 118 -4.05 -1.01 21.33
C VAL A 118 -4.24 -2.48 20.99
N TYR A 119 -3.31 -3.34 21.38
CA TYR A 119 -3.43 -4.77 21.12
C TYR A 119 -4.59 -5.40 21.89
N ASP A 120 -4.85 -4.98 23.14
CA ASP A 120 -6.00 -5.41 23.93
C ASP A 120 -7.32 -4.96 23.29
N PHE A 121 -7.38 -3.72 22.77
CA PHE A 121 -8.52 -3.24 21.99
C PHE A 121 -8.74 -4.10 20.75
N LEU A 122 -7.70 -4.24 19.90
CA LEU A 122 -7.80 -5.00 18.65
C LEU A 122 -8.17 -6.46 18.88
N LYS A 123 -7.63 -7.08 19.93
CA LYS A 123 -7.99 -8.46 20.32
C LYS A 123 -9.44 -8.55 20.77
N SER A 124 -9.89 -7.68 21.67
CA SER A 124 -11.25 -7.72 22.21
C SER A 124 -12.31 -7.41 21.15
N VAL A 125 -12.06 -6.44 20.27
CA VAL A 125 -12.97 -6.13 19.16
C VAL A 125 -12.99 -7.25 18.11
N SER A 126 -11.86 -7.89 17.85
CA SER A 126 -11.78 -9.04 16.94
C SER A 126 -12.56 -10.23 17.49
N GLU A 127 -12.39 -10.54 18.77
CA GLU A 127 -13.13 -11.59 19.45
C GLU A 127 -14.64 -11.33 19.43
N LYS A 128 -15.07 -10.10 19.80
CA LYS A 128 -16.50 -9.71 19.84
C LYS A 128 -17.19 -9.85 18.49
N TYR A 129 -16.53 -9.46 17.41
CA TYR A 129 -17.16 -9.36 16.09
C TYR A 129 -16.80 -10.50 15.12
N HIS A 130 -16.19 -11.56 15.64
CA HIS A 130 -15.84 -12.76 14.87
C HIS A 130 -14.79 -12.50 13.78
N ILE A 131 -13.68 -11.88 14.16
CA ILE A 131 -12.54 -11.53 13.30
C ILE A 131 -11.32 -12.34 13.75
N GLY A 132 -10.57 -12.92 12.82
CA GLY A 132 -9.30 -13.59 13.12
C GLY A 132 -8.24 -12.57 13.57
N PHE A 133 -7.45 -12.93 14.59
CA PHE A 133 -6.45 -12.03 15.16
C PHE A 133 -5.05 -12.63 15.08
N TRP A 134 -4.14 -11.95 14.40
CA TRP A 134 -2.73 -12.29 14.31
C TRP A 134 -1.93 -11.43 15.27
N LYS A 135 -1.27 -12.10 16.24
CA LYS A 135 -0.51 -11.46 17.32
C LYS A 135 0.69 -10.65 16.78
N PRO A 136 1.21 -9.67 17.56
CA PRO A 136 2.50 -9.07 17.28
C PRO A 136 3.59 -10.12 17.11
N GLY A 137 4.39 -9.99 16.03
CA GLY A 137 5.42 -10.95 15.68
C GLY A 137 4.97 -12.14 14.81
N ALA A 138 3.67 -12.33 14.59
CA ALA A 138 3.16 -13.40 13.72
C ALA A 138 3.60 -13.23 12.26
N GLY A 139 3.72 -12.01 11.79
CA GLY A 139 4.21 -11.72 10.43
C GLY A 139 3.62 -10.45 9.84
N ILE A 140 4.18 -10.08 8.70
CA ILE A 140 3.74 -8.96 7.88
C ILE A 140 2.43 -9.35 7.20
N ILE A 141 1.40 -8.50 7.29
CA ILE A 141 0.04 -8.80 6.81
C ILE A 141 0.01 -9.49 5.45
N HIS A 142 0.71 -8.97 4.44
CA HIS A 142 0.61 -9.49 3.07
C HIS A 142 1.32 -10.83 2.87
N GLN A 143 2.35 -11.13 3.67
CA GLN A 143 2.97 -12.46 3.71
C GLN A 143 2.05 -13.47 4.39
N VAL A 144 1.47 -13.10 5.52
CA VAL A 144 0.49 -13.94 6.24
C VAL A 144 -0.75 -14.22 5.38
N VAL A 145 -1.24 -13.20 4.65
CA VAL A 145 -2.37 -13.36 3.70
C VAL A 145 -2.00 -14.29 2.55
N LEU A 146 -0.80 -14.14 1.97
CA LEU A 146 -0.34 -14.99 0.88
C LEU A 146 -0.22 -16.45 1.32
N GLU A 147 0.32 -16.69 2.51
CA GLU A 147 0.54 -18.03 3.07
C GLU A 147 -0.74 -18.75 3.50
N ASN A 148 -1.77 -18.00 3.94
CA ASN A 148 -2.92 -18.62 4.61
C ASN A 148 -4.26 -18.35 3.96
N TYR A 149 -4.44 -17.24 3.22
CA TYR A 149 -5.77 -16.78 2.80
C TYR A 149 -5.95 -16.56 1.29
N ALA A 150 -4.90 -16.14 0.59
CA ALA A 150 -5.00 -15.86 -0.84
C ALA A 150 -5.32 -17.12 -1.64
N PHE A 151 -6.23 -17.01 -2.60
CA PHE A 151 -6.64 -18.11 -3.47
C PHE A 151 -7.02 -17.61 -4.88
N PRO A 152 -6.81 -18.42 -5.93
CA PRO A 152 -7.12 -18.04 -7.31
C PRO A 152 -8.60 -17.73 -7.52
N GLY A 153 -8.88 -16.65 -8.23
CA GLY A 153 -10.23 -16.24 -8.60
C GLY A 153 -10.97 -15.40 -7.57
N GLY A 154 -10.46 -15.29 -6.34
CA GLY A 154 -11.10 -14.53 -5.27
C GLY A 154 -10.95 -13.01 -5.40
N MET A 155 -11.73 -12.29 -4.61
CA MET A 155 -11.64 -10.84 -4.46
C MET A 155 -11.50 -10.47 -2.98
N MET A 156 -10.57 -9.58 -2.66
CA MET A 156 -10.44 -9.07 -1.30
C MET A 156 -10.15 -7.57 -1.26
N VAL A 157 -10.52 -6.95 -0.16
CA VAL A 157 -10.07 -5.60 0.19
C VAL A 157 -9.19 -5.64 1.43
N GLY A 158 -8.25 -4.72 1.50
CA GLY A 158 -7.38 -4.62 2.67
C GLY A 158 -7.10 -3.16 3.03
N THR A 159 -6.99 -2.87 4.33
CA THR A 159 -6.71 -1.51 4.81
C THR A 159 -5.23 -1.14 4.69
N ASP A 160 -4.54 -1.78 3.77
CA ASP A 160 -3.16 -1.48 3.38
C ASP A 160 -3.03 -1.41 1.85
N SER A 161 -2.22 -0.47 1.35
CA SER A 161 -2.06 -0.24 -0.10
C SER A 161 -1.37 -1.39 -0.84
N HIS A 162 -0.64 -2.27 -0.14
CA HIS A 162 0.03 -3.43 -0.74
C HIS A 162 -0.80 -4.72 -0.71
N THR A 163 -2.09 -4.62 -0.41
CA THR A 163 -3.06 -5.72 -0.56
C THR A 163 -2.96 -6.43 -1.94
N PRO A 164 -2.66 -5.73 -3.07
CA PRO A 164 -2.41 -6.36 -4.36
C PRO A 164 -1.36 -7.48 -4.39
N ASN A 165 -0.54 -7.62 -3.35
CA ASN A 165 0.38 -8.76 -3.17
C ASN A 165 -0.30 -10.13 -3.42
N ALA A 166 -1.55 -10.28 -3.00
CA ALA A 166 -2.33 -11.52 -3.20
C ALA A 166 -2.66 -11.82 -4.67
N GLY A 167 -2.49 -10.84 -5.56
CA GLY A 167 -2.62 -11.03 -7.01
C GLY A 167 -1.58 -11.98 -7.60
N GLY A 168 -0.45 -12.21 -6.88
CA GLY A 168 0.52 -13.23 -7.22
C GLY A 168 -0.03 -14.67 -7.20
N LEU A 169 -1.12 -14.91 -6.46
CA LEU A 169 -1.92 -16.14 -6.46
C LEU A 169 -3.27 -15.99 -7.19
N GLY A 170 -3.46 -14.94 -7.99
CA GLY A 170 -4.63 -14.80 -8.83
C GLY A 170 -5.88 -14.25 -8.15
N MET A 171 -5.74 -13.45 -7.09
CA MET A 171 -6.84 -12.66 -6.52
C MET A 171 -6.91 -11.25 -7.12
N VAL A 172 -8.10 -10.70 -7.30
CA VAL A 172 -8.28 -9.25 -7.38
C VAL A 172 -8.28 -8.71 -5.95
N ALA A 173 -7.13 -8.20 -5.53
CA ALA A 173 -6.90 -7.73 -4.18
C ALA A 173 -6.62 -6.22 -4.20
N VAL A 174 -7.40 -5.44 -3.46
CA VAL A 174 -7.42 -3.98 -3.57
C VAL A 174 -7.17 -3.31 -2.22
N GLY A 175 -6.18 -2.41 -2.19
CA GLY A 175 -5.94 -1.55 -1.04
C GLY A 175 -7.00 -0.47 -0.94
N VAL A 176 -7.60 -0.32 0.25
CA VAL A 176 -8.73 0.59 0.52
C VAL A 176 -8.54 1.34 1.84
N GLY A 177 -9.35 2.37 2.07
CA GLY A 177 -9.49 3.01 3.37
C GLY A 177 -10.38 2.22 4.33
N GLY A 178 -10.41 2.63 5.60
CA GLY A 178 -11.20 1.97 6.62
C GLY A 178 -12.69 1.97 6.34
N ALA A 179 -13.24 3.03 5.78
CA ALA A 179 -14.67 3.11 5.44
C ALA A 179 -15.08 2.13 4.34
N ASP A 180 -14.21 1.90 3.33
CA ASP A 180 -14.44 0.85 2.33
C ASP A 180 -14.44 -0.54 2.96
N ALA A 181 -13.51 -0.79 3.89
CA ALA A 181 -13.46 -2.04 4.63
C ALA A 181 -14.76 -2.25 5.45
N VAL A 182 -15.28 -1.19 6.08
CA VAL A 182 -16.54 -1.25 6.85
C VAL A 182 -17.72 -1.56 5.95
N ASP A 183 -17.81 -1.03 4.73
CA ASP A 183 -18.87 -1.41 3.77
C ASP A 183 -18.89 -2.93 3.57
N VAL A 184 -17.73 -3.53 3.30
CA VAL A 184 -17.61 -4.99 3.09
C VAL A 184 -17.93 -5.76 4.38
N LEU A 185 -17.41 -5.32 5.53
CA LEU A 185 -17.67 -5.93 6.83
C LEU A 185 -19.16 -5.89 7.24
N THR A 186 -19.91 -4.94 6.71
CA THR A 186 -21.35 -4.76 7.00
C THR A 186 -22.28 -5.29 5.91
N ALA A 187 -21.75 -6.02 4.90
CA ALA A 187 -22.47 -6.50 3.72
C ALA A 187 -23.10 -5.38 2.86
N GLN A 188 -22.50 -4.19 2.87
CA GLN A 188 -22.88 -3.15 1.93
C GLN A 188 -22.17 -3.34 0.59
N PRO A 189 -22.72 -2.81 -0.51
CA PRO A 189 -22.02 -2.80 -1.79
C PRO A 189 -20.70 -2.05 -1.67
N TRP A 190 -19.61 -2.66 -2.13
CA TRP A 190 -18.35 -1.96 -2.28
C TRP A 190 -18.24 -1.39 -3.69
N GLU A 191 -18.26 -0.07 -3.80
CA GLU A 191 -18.24 0.63 -5.07
C GLU A 191 -16.80 0.84 -5.57
N LEU A 192 -16.55 0.43 -6.81
CA LEU A 192 -15.31 0.67 -7.51
C LEU A 192 -15.59 1.18 -8.93
N LYS A 193 -14.83 2.14 -9.41
CA LYS A 193 -14.83 2.52 -10.81
C LYS A 193 -14.25 1.36 -11.62
N MET A 194 -14.98 0.87 -12.64
CA MET A 194 -14.55 -0.27 -13.47
C MET A 194 -13.14 -0.01 -14.00
N PRO A 195 -12.14 -0.80 -13.59
CA PRO A 195 -10.76 -0.50 -13.92
C PRO A 195 -10.47 -0.64 -15.41
N ARG A 196 -9.55 0.18 -15.94
CA ARG A 196 -8.89 -0.10 -17.21
C ARG A 196 -8.02 -1.35 -17.05
N LEU A 197 -7.68 -2.00 -18.16
CA LEU A 197 -6.84 -3.18 -18.14
C LEU A 197 -5.54 -2.93 -18.91
N ILE A 198 -4.42 -3.09 -18.23
CA ILE A 198 -3.09 -3.05 -18.82
C ILE A 198 -2.58 -4.49 -18.91
N GLY A 199 -2.46 -5.00 -20.13
CA GLY A 199 -1.86 -6.31 -20.36
C GLY A 199 -0.34 -6.20 -20.32
N VAL A 200 0.30 -7.07 -19.55
CA VAL A 200 1.76 -7.15 -19.48
C VAL A 200 2.19 -8.53 -19.98
N ARG A 201 2.69 -8.57 -21.21
CA ARG A 201 3.19 -9.78 -21.82
C ARG A 201 4.64 -10.02 -21.43
N LEU A 202 4.89 -11.14 -20.75
CA LEU A 202 6.22 -11.56 -20.34
C LEU A 202 6.73 -12.65 -21.28
N THR A 203 7.94 -12.47 -21.79
CA THR A 203 8.66 -13.44 -22.61
C THR A 203 10.03 -13.72 -22.04
N GLY A 204 10.74 -14.74 -22.52
CA GLY A 204 12.05 -15.09 -22.01
C GLY A 204 12.02 -15.59 -20.56
N LYS A 205 13.16 -15.52 -19.88
CA LYS A 205 13.31 -15.87 -18.46
C LYS A 205 14.39 -15.02 -17.79
N LEU A 206 14.25 -14.76 -16.50
CA LEU A 206 15.27 -14.09 -15.71
C LEU A 206 16.54 -14.96 -15.62
N SER A 207 17.68 -14.31 -15.59
CA SER A 207 19.00 -14.96 -15.46
C SER A 207 20.00 -14.09 -14.71
N GLY A 208 21.07 -14.70 -14.25
CA GLY A 208 22.14 -13.99 -13.57
C GLY A 208 21.68 -13.37 -12.24
N TRP A 209 21.99 -12.11 -12.08
CA TRP A 209 21.65 -11.31 -10.91
C TRP A 209 20.24 -10.71 -10.96
N ALA A 210 19.53 -10.84 -12.08
CA ALA A 210 18.17 -10.32 -12.20
C ALA A 210 17.17 -11.13 -11.34
N ALA A 211 16.23 -10.42 -10.72
CA ALA A 211 15.23 -10.98 -9.84
C ALA A 211 13.82 -10.51 -10.24
N PRO A 212 12.73 -11.14 -9.77
CA PRO A 212 11.37 -10.68 -10.03
C PRO A 212 11.13 -9.20 -9.65
N LYS A 213 11.82 -8.71 -8.63
CA LYS A 213 11.82 -7.30 -8.24
C LYS A 213 12.21 -6.38 -9.38
N ASP A 214 13.22 -6.76 -10.18
CA ASP A 214 13.71 -5.91 -11.28
C ASP A 214 12.69 -5.75 -12.41
N VAL A 215 11.78 -6.71 -12.57
CA VAL A 215 10.66 -6.62 -13.51
C VAL A 215 9.77 -5.43 -13.18
N ILE A 216 9.30 -5.36 -11.93
CA ILE A 216 8.41 -4.25 -11.52
C ILE A 216 9.16 -2.91 -11.39
N LEU A 217 10.45 -2.92 -11.02
CA LEU A 217 11.27 -1.71 -11.01
C LEU A 217 11.43 -1.12 -12.42
N LYS A 218 11.61 -1.97 -13.43
CA LYS A 218 11.63 -1.56 -14.85
C LYS A 218 10.27 -1.02 -15.29
N ILE A 219 9.17 -1.70 -14.94
CA ILE A 219 7.80 -1.25 -15.28
C ILE A 219 7.49 0.11 -14.62
N LEU A 220 7.94 0.35 -13.39
CA LEU A 220 7.84 1.66 -12.73
C LEU A 220 8.56 2.76 -13.51
N GLY A 221 9.73 2.47 -14.07
CA GLY A 221 10.43 3.40 -14.96
C GLY A 221 9.69 3.71 -16.25
N ILE A 222 8.87 2.78 -16.76
CA ILE A 222 8.09 2.94 -18.00
C ILE A 222 6.77 3.66 -17.74
N LEU A 223 5.97 3.17 -16.77
CA LEU A 223 4.61 3.68 -16.50
C LEU A 223 4.60 4.86 -15.53
N THR A 224 5.64 5.04 -14.73
CA THR A 224 5.72 5.99 -13.61
C THR A 224 4.71 5.69 -12.49
N VAL A 225 4.72 6.50 -11.44
CA VAL A 225 3.80 6.38 -10.29
C VAL A 225 2.33 6.69 -10.62
N LYS A 226 2.02 7.10 -11.85
CA LYS A 226 0.66 7.48 -12.28
C LYS A 226 0.10 6.60 -13.39
N GLY A 227 0.93 5.86 -14.11
CA GLY A 227 0.52 5.14 -15.33
C GLY A 227 -0.51 4.05 -15.09
N GLY A 228 -0.51 3.44 -13.91
CA GLY A 228 -1.47 2.42 -13.50
C GLY A 228 -2.76 2.95 -12.86
N THR A 229 -2.92 4.27 -12.72
CA THR A 229 -4.08 4.84 -12.00
C THR A 229 -5.40 4.34 -12.59
N ASN A 230 -6.28 3.82 -11.70
CA ASN A 230 -7.56 3.20 -12.06
C ASN A 230 -7.43 2.05 -13.08
N ALA A 231 -6.33 1.31 -13.04
CA ALA A 231 -6.12 0.14 -13.89
C ALA A 231 -5.80 -1.11 -13.08
N ILE A 232 -6.05 -2.28 -13.67
CA ILE A 232 -5.51 -3.57 -13.24
C ILE A 232 -4.44 -3.97 -14.25
N LEU A 233 -3.25 -4.35 -13.75
CA LEU A 233 -2.22 -4.96 -14.57
C LEU A 233 -2.44 -6.47 -14.58
N GLU A 234 -2.71 -7.04 -15.75
CA GLU A 234 -2.84 -8.48 -15.94
C GLU A 234 -1.62 -9.03 -16.66
N TYR A 235 -0.92 -9.95 -16.01
CA TYR A 235 0.29 -10.55 -16.53
C TYR A 235 0.00 -11.84 -17.28
N PHE A 236 0.61 -12.03 -18.44
CA PHE A 236 0.46 -13.21 -19.27
C PHE A 236 1.69 -13.49 -20.13
N GLY A 237 1.71 -14.59 -20.86
CA GLY A 237 2.78 -14.96 -21.78
C GLY A 237 3.71 -16.06 -21.24
N PRO A 238 4.63 -16.56 -22.09
CA PRO A 238 5.46 -17.72 -21.76
C PRO A 238 6.50 -17.46 -20.67
N GLY A 239 6.84 -16.20 -20.38
CA GLY A 239 7.77 -15.85 -19.31
C GLY A 239 7.26 -16.18 -17.91
N LEU A 240 5.92 -16.39 -17.74
CA LEU A 240 5.31 -16.70 -16.45
C LEU A 240 5.85 -18.01 -15.85
N ASP A 241 6.18 -19.00 -16.68
CA ASP A 241 6.67 -20.32 -16.24
C ASP A 241 7.94 -20.21 -15.39
N SER A 242 8.73 -19.16 -15.59
CA SER A 242 9.98 -18.91 -14.85
C SER A 242 9.79 -18.12 -13.55
N LEU A 243 8.56 -17.63 -13.26
CA LEU A 243 8.28 -16.82 -12.08
C LEU A 243 7.52 -17.62 -11.01
N THR A 244 8.15 -17.77 -9.85
CA THR A 244 7.51 -18.41 -8.68
C THR A 244 6.33 -17.58 -8.17
N ALA A 245 5.43 -18.19 -7.40
CA ALA A 245 4.30 -17.46 -6.80
C ALA A 245 4.76 -16.30 -5.90
N THR A 246 5.85 -16.46 -5.14
CA THR A 246 6.41 -15.38 -4.31
C THR A 246 7.01 -14.26 -5.16
N GLY A 247 7.68 -14.59 -6.28
CA GLY A 247 8.18 -13.60 -7.24
C GLY A 247 7.04 -12.81 -7.91
N ARG A 248 5.93 -13.48 -8.25
CA ARG A 248 4.71 -12.83 -8.76
C ARG A 248 4.09 -11.92 -7.71
N ALA A 249 4.04 -12.36 -6.45
CA ALA A 249 3.57 -11.54 -5.34
C ALA A 249 4.40 -10.27 -5.16
N THR A 250 5.74 -10.34 -5.30
CA THR A 250 6.63 -9.17 -5.32
C THR A 250 6.26 -8.18 -6.42
N ILE A 251 6.01 -8.67 -7.64
CA ILE A 251 5.60 -7.84 -8.79
C ILE A 251 4.25 -7.16 -8.51
N CYS A 252 3.25 -7.92 -8.06
CA CYS A 252 1.93 -7.40 -7.72
C CYS A 252 1.96 -6.41 -6.56
N ASN A 253 2.78 -6.67 -5.54
CA ASN A 253 2.97 -5.80 -4.38
C ASN A 253 3.36 -4.38 -4.82
N MET A 254 4.40 -4.26 -5.63
CA MET A 254 4.85 -2.96 -6.12
C MET A 254 4.02 -2.39 -7.27
N GLY A 255 3.06 -3.12 -7.82
CA GLY A 255 2.03 -2.57 -8.69
C GLY A 255 1.23 -1.44 -8.03
N ALA A 256 1.11 -1.45 -6.68
CA ALA A 256 0.53 -0.35 -5.92
C ALA A 256 1.28 0.98 -6.14
N GLU A 257 2.58 0.95 -6.37
CA GLU A 257 3.41 2.15 -6.59
C GLU A 257 3.17 2.78 -7.97
N LEU A 258 2.57 2.06 -8.91
CA LEU A 258 2.09 2.60 -10.19
C LEU A 258 0.76 3.38 -10.06
N GLY A 259 0.16 3.43 -8.88
CA GLY A 259 -1.21 3.88 -8.67
C GLY A 259 -2.27 2.87 -9.12
N ALA A 260 -1.87 1.64 -9.44
CA ALA A 260 -2.77 0.60 -9.91
C ALA A 260 -3.80 0.18 -8.84
N THR A 261 -4.99 -0.16 -9.29
CA THR A 261 -6.04 -0.73 -8.44
C THR A 261 -5.64 -2.11 -7.94
N CYS A 262 -5.11 -2.94 -8.84
CA CYS A 262 -4.61 -4.28 -8.56
C CYS A 262 -3.59 -4.70 -9.64
N SER A 263 -2.86 -5.76 -9.36
CA SER A 263 -2.09 -6.53 -10.32
C SER A 263 -2.44 -8.00 -10.15
N ILE A 264 -2.48 -8.78 -11.23
CA ILE A 264 -2.96 -10.16 -11.15
C ILE A 264 -2.20 -11.08 -12.11
N PHE A 265 -1.90 -12.28 -11.62
CA PHE A 265 -1.37 -13.40 -12.41
C PHE A 265 -2.41 -14.51 -12.53
N PRO A 266 -2.43 -15.28 -13.64
CA PRO A 266 -3.33 -16.41 -13.78
C PRO A 266 -2.90 -17.57 -12.88
N TYR A 267 -3.86 -18.50 -12.64
CA TYR A 267 -3.56 -19.77 -12.01
C TYR A 267 -2.79 -20.68 -12.97
N ASP A 268 -1.74 -21.31 -12.46
CA ASP A 268 -0.90 -22.29 -13.15
C ASP A 268 -0.21 -23.25 -12.15
N ASN A 269 0.75 -24.03 -12.64
CA ASN A 269 1.50 -24.99 -11.83
C ASN A 269 2.29 -24.30 -10.69
N ASN A 270 2.83 -23.09 -10.90
CA ASN A 270 3.57 -22.37 -9.86
C ASN A 270 2.63 -21.92 -8.72
N ALA A 271 1.43 -21.49 -9.05
CA ALA A 271 0.40 -21.16 -8.06
C ALA A 271 -0.09 -22.42 -7.32
N SER A 272 -0.32 -23.53 -8.05
CA SER A 272 -0.70 -24.80 -7.46
C SER A 272 0.35 -25.31 -6.49
N GLU A 273 1.63 -25.30 -6.88
CA GLU A 273 2.74 -25.75 -6.04
C GLU A 273 2.83 -24.93 -4.74
N TYR A 274 2.71 -23.59 -4.83
CA TYR A 274 2.72 -22.74 -3.64
C TYR A 274 1.58 -23.08 -2.67
N LEU A 275 0.37 -23.29 -3.18
CA LEU A 275 -0.77 -23.70 -2.36
C LEU A 275 -0.51 -25.05 -1.66
N ARG A 276 0.07 -26.02 -2.36
CA ARG A 276 0.42 -27.33 -1.79
C ARG A 276 1.50 -27.21 -0.72
N GLN A 277 2.55 -26.45 -0.97
CA GLN A 277 3.65 -26.23 -0.04
C GLN A 277 3.25 -25.44 1.22
N THR A 278 2.19 -24.63 1.14
CA THR A 278 1.62 -23.91 2.27
C THR A 278 0.39 -24.60 2.89
N GLU A 279 0.32 -25.94 2.81
CA GLU A 279 -0.71 -26.78 3.44
C GLU A 279 -2.14 -26.54 2.95
N ARG A 280 -2.31 -26.00 1.74
CA ARG A 280 -3.63 -25.67 1.14
C ARG A 280 -3.97 -26.58 -0.05
N LEU A 281 -3.75 -27.88 0.10
CA LEU A 281 -4.00 -28.88 -0.93
C LEU A 281 -5.45 -28.88 -1.42
N GLU A 282 -6.43 -28.70 -0.52
CA GLU A 282 -7.84 -28.63 -0.91
C GLU A 282 -8.12 -27.44 -1.82
N VAL A 283 -7.54 -26.27 -1.53
CA VAL A 283 -7.67 -25.08 -2.37
C VAL A 283 -7.03 -25.29 -3.73
N ALA A 284 -5.84 -25.89 -3.78
CA ALA A 284 -5.17 -26.23 -5.03
C ALA A 284 -6.04 -27.16 -5.88
N THR A 285 -6.68 -28.15 -5.26
CA THR A 285 -7.57 -29.11 -5.95
C THR A 285 -8.81 -28.42 -6.52
N MET A 286 -9.46 -27.56 -5.75
CA MET A 286 -10.63 -26.80 -6.21
C MET A 286 -10.26 -25.82 -7.33
N ALA A 287 -9.11 -25.14 -7.21
CA ALA A 287 -8.61 -24.24 -8.26
C ALA A 287 -8.30 -25.01 -9.55
N GLU A 288 -7.68 -26.18 -9.47
CA GLU A 288 -7.39 -27.04 -10.63
C GLU A 288 -8.66 -27.46 -11.39
N GLN A 289 -9.74 -27.77 -10.66
CA GLN A 289 -11.06 -28.08 -11.27
C GLN A 289 -11.67 -26.89 -12.01
N ASN A 290 -11.27 -25.66 -11.65
CA ASN A 290 -11.74 -24.41 -12.26
C ASN A 290 -10.66 -23.72 -13.14
N ALA A 291 -9.55 -24.38 -13.44
CA ALA A 291 -8.37 -23.78 -14.07
C ALA A 291 -8.66 -23.02 -15.38
N ALA A 292 -9.61 -23.51 -16.18
CA ALA A 292 -10.00 -22.85 -17.44
C ALA A 292 -10.57 -21.43 -17.23
N GLU A 293 -11.23 -21.19 -16.11
CA GLU A 293 -11.81 -19.88 -15.78
C GLU A 293 -10.90 -19.03 -14.89
N LEU A 294 -9.76 -19.59 -14.43
CA LEU A 294 -8.76 -18.90 -13.62
C LEU A 294 -7.60 -18.34 -14.46
N ARG A 295 -7.85 -18.09 -15.72
CA ARG A 295 -6.95 -17.46 -16.70
C ARG A 295 -7.74 -16.73 -17.77
N ALA A 296 -7.08 -15.89 -18.57
CA ALA A 296 -7.68 -15.28 -19.74
C ALA A 296 -8.11 -16.35 -20.77
N ASP A 297 -9.11 -16.05 -21.58
CA ASP A 297 -9.51 -16.91 -22.69
C ASP A 297 -8.41 -16.95 -23.76
N ASP A 298 -8.32 -18.05 -24.51
CA ASP A 298 -7.26 -18.26 -25.51
C ASP A 298 -7.27 -17.17 -26.61
N ASP A 299 -8.45 -16.69 -27.01
CA ASP A 299 -8.57 -15.61 -27.99
C ASP A 299 -7.99 -14.28 -27.47
N VAL A 300 -8.09 -14.03 -26.15
CA VAL A 300 -7.46 -12.86 -25.51
C VAL A 300 -5.95 -12.96 -25.59
N LEU A 301 -5.42 -14.15 -25.31
CA LEU A 301 -3.97 -14.40 -25.34
C LEU A 301 -3.40 -14.36 -26.77
N ALA A 302 -4.21 -14.73 -27.77
CA ALA A 302 -3.83 -14.69 -29.20
C ALA A 302 -3.88 -13.26 -29.77
N ASN A 303 -4.81 -12.42 -29.31
CA ASN A 303 -5.06 -11.07 -29.84
C ASN A 303 -5.19 -10.04 -28.70
N PRO A 304 -4.17 -9.88 -27.83
CA PRO A 304 -4.29 -9.08 -26.61
C PRO A 304 -4.60 -7.61 -26.86
N GLU A 305 -4.15 -7.04 -27.99
CA GLU A 305 -4.42 -5.65 -28.40
C GLU A 305 -5.92 -5.35 -28.57
N THR A 306 -6.75 -6.36 -28.76
CA THR A 306 -8.21 -6.20 -28.87
C THR A 306 -8.90 -6.09 -27.50
N TYR A 307 -8.31 -6.66 -26.46
CA TYR A 307 -8.98 -6.85 -25.16
C TYR A 307 -8.40 -5.99 -24.03
N PHE A 308 -7.15 -5.53 -24.15
CA PHE A 308 -6.52 -4.65 -23.19
C PHE A 308 -6.54 -3.19 -23.67
N ASP A 309 -6.70 -2.26 -22.72
CA ASP A 309 -6.68 -0.81 -23.03
C ASP A 309 -5.26 -0.32 -23.31
N GLN A 310 -4.26 -1.04 -22.81
CA GLN A 310 -2.84 -0.79 -23.05
C GLN A 310 -2.07 -2.10 -22.96
N LEU A 311 -1.01 -2.24 -23.76
CA LEU A 311 -0.10 -3.39 -23.70
C LEU A 311 1.32 -2.95 -23.38
N LEU A 312 1.99 -3.77 -22.58
CA LEU A 312 3.42 -3.75 -22.36
C LEU A 312 4.00 -5.11 -22.71
N GLU A 313 5.13 -5.11 -23.40
CA GLU A 313 5.92 -6.31 -23.64
C GLU A 313 7.25 -6.22 -22.92
N ILE A 314 7.55 -7.21 -22.09
CA ILE A 314 8.78 -7.28 -21.31
C ILE A 314 9.45 -8.63 -21.60
N ASP A 315 10.63 -8.56 -22.21
CA ASP A 315 11.50 -9.71 -22.35
C ASP A 315 12.36 -9.86 -21.08
N LEU A 316 12.05 -10.86 -20.27
CA LEU A 316 12.73 -11.14 -19.01
C LEU A 316 14.24 -11.42 -19.20
N SER A 317 14.65 -11.94 -20.36
CA SER A 317 16.05 -12.20 -20.66
C SER A 317 16.92 -10.95 -20.86
N THR A 318 16.27 -9.79 -21.04
CA THR A 318 16.95 -8.48 -21.19
C THR A 318 17.02 -7.68 -19.90
N ILE A 319 16.45 -8.21 -18.80
CA ILE A 319 16.43 -7.51 -17.53
C ILE A 319 17.77 -7.67 -16.82
N GLU A 320 18.37 -6.56 -16.45
CA GLU A 320 19.46 -6.47 -15.48
C GLU A 320 18.96 -5.94 -14.14
N PRO A 321 19.72 -6.11 -13.03
CA PRO A 321 19.35 -5.54 -11.74
C PRO A 321 19.12 -4.02 -11.83
N HIS A 322 18.06 -3.53 -11.20
CA HIS A 322 17.69 -2.12 -11.14
C HIS A 322 17.84 -1.57 -9.73
N LEU A 323 18.18 -0.30 -9.66
CA LEU A 323 18.20 0.48 -8.43
C LEU A 323 17.35 1.73 -8.63
N ASN A 324 16.15 1.75 -8.04
CA ASN A 324 15.21 2.85 -8.22
C ASN A 324 15.31 3.85 -7.06
N GLY A 325 15.33 5.12 -7.40
CA GLY A 325 15.44 6.20 -6.41
C GLY A 325 16.48 7.26 -6.76
N PRO A 326 16.73 8.17 -5.83
CA PRO A 326 16.12 8.29 -4.50
C PRO A 326 14.75 8.99 -4.54
N PHE A 327 14.02 8.95 -3.42
CA PHE A 327 12.81 9.72 -3.09
C PHE A 327 11.54 9.40 -3.90
N THR A 328 11.64 8.61 -4.95
CA THR A 328 10.50 8.12 -5.73
C THR A 328 10.80 6.72 -6.29
N PRO A 329 9.81 5.79 -6.28
CA PRO A 329 10.05 4.42 -6.73
C PRO A 329 10.15 4.26 -8.24
N ASP A 330 9.78 5.28 -9.03
CA ASP A 330 9.82 5.27 -10.50
C ASP A 330 11.12 5.85 -11.12
N ALA A 331 12.04 6.36 -10.31
CA ALA A 331 13.35 6.80 -10.77
C ALA A 331 14.26 5.57 -11.07
N ALA A 332 13.88 4.79 -12.07
CA ALA A 332 14.54 3.54 -12.42
C ALA A 332 15.95 3.78 -12.99
N THR A 333 16.91 2.97 -12.53
CA THR A 333 18.28 2.98 -13.01
C THR A 333 18.81 1.56 -13.09
N PRO A 334 19.13 1.04 -14.28
CA PRO A 334 19.89 -0.19 -14.41
C PRO A 334 21.24 -0.07 -13.67
N ILE A 335 21.66 -1.14 -13.00
CA ILE A 335 22.89 -1.08 -12.18
C ILE A 335 24.12 -0.72 -13.00
N SER A 336 24.17 -1.14 -14.27
CA SER A 336 25.25 -0.79 -15.22
C SER A 336 25.40 0.72 -15.44
N GLN A 337 24.35 1.50 -15.22
CA GLN A 337 24.33 2.96 -15.40
C GLN A 337 24.59 3.75 -14.11
N MET A 338 24.55 3.11 -12.94
CA MET A 338 24.65 3.81 -11.66
C MET A 338 26.01 4.50 -11.47
N LYS A 339 27.08 3.92 -12.00
CA LYS A 339 28.45 4.48 -11.99
C LYS A 339 28.55 5.88 -12.62
N ALA A 340 27.75 6.13 -13.65
CA ALA A 340 27.69 7.45 -14.31
C ALA A 340 26.62 8.34 -13.67
N LYS A 341 25.43 7.78 -13.40
CA LYS A 341 24.27 8.55 -12.92
C LYS A 341 24.43 9.03 -11.47
N GLY A 342 25.02 8.21 -10.60
CA GLY A 342 25.16 8.55 -9.19
C GLY A 342 25.94 9.86 -8.97
N PRO A 343 27.21 9.95 -9.43
CA PRO A 343 27.99 11.19 -9.32
C PRO A 343 27.38 12.38 -10.07
N ALA A 344 26.78 12.16 -11.25
CA ALA A 344 26.14 13.23 -12.03
C ALA A 344 24.96 13.89 -11.30
N ASN A 345 24.30 13.15 -10.36
CA ASN A 345 23.19 13.65 -9.55
C ASN A 345 23.58 13.95 -8.09
N ASP A 346 24.85 13.97 -7.77
CA ASP A 346 25.35 14.22 -6.41
C ASP A 346 24.76 13.25 -5.35
N TYR A 347 24.62 11.97 -5.72
CA TYR A 347 24.17 10.94 -4.80
C TYR A 347 25.30 10.57 -3.81
N PRO A 348 24.99 10.33 -2.53
CA PRO A 348 25.96 9.75 -1.63
C PRO A 348 26.26 8.30 -2.06
N MET A 349 27.48 8.07 -2.55
CA MET A 349 27.85 6.79 -3.17
C MET A 349 28.14 5.68 -2.17
N GLU A 350 28.43 6.01 -0.92
CA GLU A 350 28.66 5.05 0.17
C GLU A 350 27.33 4.49 0.68
N VAL A 351 27.20 3.17 0.68
CA VAL A 351 26.04 2.45 1.23
C VAL A 351 26.30 2.12 2.69
N GLU A 352 25.54 2.72 3.59
CA GLU A 352 25.70 2.50 5.03
C GLU A 352 24.89 1.29 5.51
N VAL A 353 23.69 1.09 4.96
CA VAL A 353 22.78 0.02 5.40
C VAL A 353 22.10 -0.61 4.21
N GLY A 354 22.07 -1.94 4.18
CA GLY A 354 21.21 -2.75 3.34
C GLY A 354 20.07 -3.36 4.17
N LEU A 355 18.81 -3.11 3.76
CA LEU A 355 17.64 -3.62 4.45
C LEU A 355 16.90 -4.62 3.55
N ILE A 356 16.76 -5.85 4.01
CA ILE A 356 16.05 -6.92 3.31
C ILE A 356 14.79 -7.26 4.09
N GLY A 357 13.65 -7.29 3.41
CA GLY A 357 12.38 -7.60 4.04
C GLY A 357 11.21 -6.79 3.47
N SER A 358 10.33 -6.32 4.35
CA SER A 358 9.01 -5.78 4.00
C SER A 358 8.09 -6.86 3.41
N CYS A 359 6.83 -6.54 3.18
CA CYS A 359 5.91 -7.45 2.49
C CYS A 359 6.36 -7.79 1.06
N THR A 360 7.25 -7.00 0.48
CA THR A 360 7.69 -7.14 -0.92
C THR A 360 8.69 -8.27 -1.11
N ASN A 361 9.71 -8.35 -0.23
CA ASN A 361 10.82 -9.29 -0.37
C ASN A 361 11.25 -9.88 0.98
N SER A 362 10.42 -10.68 1.55
CA SER A 362 10.67 -11.35 2.84
C SER A 362 10.27 -12.83 2.84
N SER A 363 10.07 -13.39 1.64
CA SER A 363 9.78 -14.82 1.47
C SER A 363 10.98 -15.69 1.81
N TYR A 364 10.74 -16.97 2.02
CA TYR A 364 11.81 -17.95 2.20
C TYR A 364 12.80 -17.94 1.03
N GLN A 365 12.30 -17.85 -0.21
CA GLN A 365 13.13 -17.74 -1.42
C GLN A 365 14.02 -16.50 -1.42
N ASP A 366 13.46 -15.34 -1.07
CA ASP A 366 14.21 -14.08 -0.98
C ASP A 366 15.37 -14.18 0.03
N LEU A 367 15.08 -14.76 1.21
CA LEU A 367 16.11 -14.97 2.25
C LEU A 367 17.18 -15.96 1.81
N CYS A 368 16.82 -17.08 1.14
CA CYS A 368 17.77 -18.04 0.61
C CYS A 368 18.73 -17.40 -0.40
N ARG A 369 18.20 -16.67 -1.36
CA ARG A 369 19.00 -16.05 -2.42
C ARG A 369 19.91 -14.95 -1.88
N ALA A 370 19.42 -14.12 -0.98
CA ALA A 370 20.25 -13.12 -0.28
C ALA A 370 21.33 -13.78 0.59
N ALA A 371 21.00 -14.84 1.32
CA ALA A 371 21.95 -15.59 2.14
C ALA A 371 23.04 -16.27 1.29
N SER A 372 22.75 -16.68 0.06
CA SER A 372 23.75 -17.24 -0.84
C SER A 372 24.85 -16.23 -1.18
N VAL A 373 24.49 -14.94 -1.34
CA VAL A 373 25.45 -13.85 -1.57
C VAL A 373 26.30 -13.61 -0.33
N VAL A 374 25.68 -13.61 0.85
CA VAL A 374 26.38 -13.48 2.14
C VAL A 374 27.37 -14.64 2.33
N LYS A 375 26.90 -15.86 2.09
CA LYS A 375 27.76 -17.07 2.23
C LYS A 375 28.99 -17.01 1.32
N GLN A 376 28.81 -16.60 0.07
CA GLN A 376 29.93 -16.42 -0.85
C GLN A 376 30.94 -15.40 -0.33
N ALA A 377 30.48 -14.27 0.21
CA ALA A 377 31.35 -13.26 0.78
C ALA A 377 32.13 -13.79 1.99
N LEU A 378 31.47 -14.54 2.88
CA LEU A 378 32.12 -15.22 4.01
C LEU A 378 33.17 -16.22 3.53
N ASP A 379 32.82 -17.12 2.59
CA ASP A 379 33.71 -18.14 2.07
C ASP A 379 34.92 -17.54 1.33
N LYS A 380 34.77 -16.40 0.68
CA LYS A 380 35.81 -15.66 -0.04
C LYS A 380 36.56 -14.66 0.85
N GLY A 381 36.25 -14.59 2.15
CA GLY A 381 36.91 -13.70 3.10
C GLY A 381 36.69 -12.19 2.84
N ILE A 382 35.50 -11.83 2.33
CA ILE A 382 35.10 -10.45 2.11
C ILE A 382 34.41 -9.94 3.36
N GLU A 383 34.83 -8.80 3.90
CA GLU A 383 34.20 -8.13 5.01
C GLU A 383 33.16 -7.11 4.49
N PRO A 384 31.94 -7.07 5.06
CA PRO A 384 30.92 -6.11 4.66
C PRO A 384 31.34 -4.70 5.07
N LYS A 385 31.08 -3.72 4.24
CA LYS A 385 31.32 -2.31 4.54
C LYS A 385 30.08 -1.61 5.08
N GLY A 386 28.87 -2.04 4.67
CA GLY A 386 27.61 -1.56 5.20
C GLY A 386 26.96 -2.58 6.12
N GLN A 387 26.08 -2.11 7.01
CA GLN A 387 25.30 -2.97 7.89
C GLN A 387 24.21 -3.71 7.10
N LEU A 388 23.94 -4.96 7.41
CA LEU A 388 22.78 -5.71 6.93
C LEU A 388 21.70 -5.81 8.02
N ILE A 389 20.45 -5.57 7.63
CA ILE A 389 19.26 -5.71 8.48
C ILE A 389 18.26 -6.60 7.76
N ILE A 390 17.75 -7.62 8.44
CA ILE A 390 16.88 -8.65 7.87
C ILE A 390 15.55 -8.65 8.63
N ASN A 391 14.44 -8.50 7.90
CA ASN A 391 13.08 -8.64 8.41
C ASN A 391 12.43 -9.87 7.74
N PRO A 392 12.31 -11.01 8.41
CA PRO A 392 11.55 -12.16 7.89
C PRO A 392 10.07 -11.82 7.69
N GLY A 393 9.40 -12.49 6.73
CA GLY A 393 8.02 -12.15 6.37
C GLY A 393 6.95 -12.63 7.34
N SER A 394 7.17 -13.78 7.95
CA SER A 394 6.25 -14.39 8.90
C SER A 394 7.01 -15.26 9.91
N GLU A 395 6.34 -15.64 10.97
CA GLU A 395 6.92 -16.56 11.96
C GLU A 395 7.20 -17.93 11.33
N GLN A 396 6.37 -18.37 10.41
CA GLN A 396 6.61 -19.60 9.64
C GLN A 396 7.90 -19.50 8.82
N ILE A 397 8.11 -18.39 8.13
CA ILE A 397 9.35 -18.15 7.34
C ILE A 397 10.55 -18.04 8.27
N ARG A 398 10.45 -17.27 9.36
CA ARG A 398 11.54 -17.07 10.33
C ARG A 398 11.98 -18.39 10.95
N TYR A 399 11.02 -19.15 11.50
CA TYR A 399 11.29 -20.44 12.14
C TYR A 399 11.92 -21.43 11.15
N THR A 400 11.37 -21.54 9.95
CA THR A 400 11.90 -22.42 8.90
C THR A 400 13.30 -22.00 8.45
N ALA A 401 13.54 -20.70 8.24
CA ALA A 401 14.85 -20.18 7.84
C ALA A 401 15.92 -20.36 8.93
N GLU A 402 15.53 -20.28 10.21
CA GLU A 402 16.41 -20.56 11.33
C GLU A 402 16.76 -22.06 11.40
N ARG A 403 15.75 -22.94 11.32
CA ARG A 403 15.95 -24.40 11.26
C ARG A 403 16.88 -24.82 10.13
N ASP A 404 16.80 -24.16 8.98
CA ASP A 404 17.60 -24.48 7.79
C ASP A 404 18.96 -23.76 7.74
N GLY A 405 19.30 -23.01 8.82
CA GLY A 405 20.60 -22.35 8.97
C GLY A 405 20.78 -21.07 8.15
N ILE A 406 19.70 -20.58 7.49
CA ILE A 406 19.75 -19.38 6.64
C ILE A 406 19.99 -18.12 7.47
N LEU A 407 19.31 -18.00 8.62
CA LEU A 407 19.50 -16.85 9.51
C LEU A 407 20.89 -16.83 10.14
N ASP A 408 21.50 -17.99 10.37
CA ASP A 408 22.87 -18.10 10.89
C ASP A 408 23.91 -17.58 9.92
N ILE A 409 23.71 -17.76 8.61
CA ILE A 409 24.57 -17.16 7.58
C ILE A 409 24.58 -15.64 7.69
N PHE A 410 23.40 -15.02 7.84
CA PHE A 410 23.30 -13.57 8.04
C PHE A 410 23.95 -13.11 9.35
N LYS A 411 23.71 -13.82 10.46
CA LYS A 411 24.30 -13.53 11.77
C LYS A 411 25.84 -13.60 11.74
N GLN A 412 26.43 -14.57 11.01
CA GLN A 412 27.87 -14.68 10.82
C GLN A 412 28.49 -13.46 10.12
N MET A 413 27.74 -12.77 9.24
CA MET A 413 28.13 -11.52 8.59
C MET A 413 27.90 -10.28 9.50
N GLY A 414 27.35 -10.47 10.71
CA GLY A 414 26.98 -9.37 11.61
C GLY A 414 25.64 -8.72 11.30
N ALA A 415 24.78 -9.37 10.52
CA ALA A 415 23.46 -8.85 10.23
C ALA A 415 22.54 -8.86 11.46
N LEU A 416 21.68 -7.85 11.57
CA LEU A 416 20.68 -7.74 12.61
C LEU A 416 19.35 -8.32 12.13
N ILE A 417 18.83 -9.32 12.86
CA ILE A 417 17.53 -9.93 12.56
C ILE A 417 16.45 -9.19 13.36
N MET A 418 15.53 -8.55 12.65
CA MET A 418 14.42 -7.80 13.24
C MET A 418 13.17 -8.68 13.41
N THR A 419 12.17 -8.13 14.07
CA THR A 419 10.84 -8.75 14.20
C THR A 419 10.17 -8.87 12.83
N ASN A 420 9.33 -9.90 12.65
CA ASN A 420 8.49 -10.12 11.45
C ASN A 420 7.41 -9.02 11.34
N ALA A 421 7.81 -7.84 10.94
CA ALA A 421 6.98 -6.64 10.94
C ALA A 421 7.42 -5.66 9.86
N CYS A 422 6.58 -4.64 9.58
CA CYS A 422 6.92 -3.62 8.59
C CYS A 422 8.13 -2.77 9.00
N GLY A 423 8.31 -2.47 10.28
CA GLY A 423 9.50 -1.81 10.83
C GLY A 423 9.96 -0.59 10.02
N PRO A 424 11.19 -0.61 9.49
CA PRO A 424 11.76 0.52 8.75
C PRO A 424 10.94 0.91 7.50
N CYS A 425 10.23 -0.03 6.87
CA CYS A 425 9.40 0.25 5.70
C CYS A 425 8.28 1.26 5.96
N ILE A 426 7.77 1.33 7.21
CA ILE A 426 6.73 2.26 7.64
C ILE A 426 7.26 3.38 8.56
N GLY A 427 8.58 3.56 8.64
CA GLY A 427 9.19 4.57 9.49
C GLY A 427 9.24 4.19 10.98
N GLN A 428 8.96 2.96 11.32
CA GLN A 428 9.16 2.39 12.66
C GLN A 428 10.59 1.86 12.79
N TRP A 429 11.55 2.77 12.68
CA TRP A 429 12.97 2.45 12.79
C TRP A 429 13.72 3.50 13.64
N LYS A 430 14.41 3.04 14.64
CA LYS A 430 15.35 3.86 15.39
C LYS A 430 16.75 3.59 14.84
N ARG A 431 17.08 4.30 13.79
CA ARG A 431 18.41 4.24 13.19
C ARG A 431 19.39 5.03 14.07
N HIS A 432 20.51 4.40 14.38
CA HIS A 432 21.62 5.05 15.05
C HIS A 432 22.61 5.56 13.98
N THR A 433 22.86 6.85 13.96
CA THR A 433 23.83 7.50 13.06
C THR A 433 24.55 8.60 13.81
N ASP A 434 25.83 8.78 13.48
CA ASP A 434 26.70 9.75 14.15
C ASP A 434 26.40 11.20 13.71
N ASP A 435 25.89 11.40 12.50
CA ASP A 435 25.55 12.72 11.96
C ASP A 435 24.29 12.69 11.07
N ASN A 436 23.21 13.24 11.58
CA ASN A 436 21.94 13.38 10.87
C ASN A 436 21.95 14.49 9.79
N ASN A 437 22.95 15.36 9.77
CA ASN A 437 23.02 16.45 8.79
C ASN A 437 23.74 16.04 7.51
N ARG A 438 24.46 14.94 7.52
CA ARG A 438 25.18 14.40 6.37
C ARG A 438 24.24 13.65 5.43
N LYS A 439 24.39 13.87 4.11
CA LYS A 439 23.80 12.99 3.09
C LYS A 439 24.35 11.58 3.27
N ASN A 440 23.47 10.61 3.26
CA ASN A 440 23.84 9.20 3.38
C ASN A 440 22.92 8.34 2.50
N ALA A 441 23.39 7.15 2.09
CA ALA A 441 22.60 6.22 1.29
C ALA A 441 22.29 4.94 2.05
N ILE A 442 21.06 4.48 1.89
CA ILE A 442 20.60 3.15 2.25
C ILE A 442 20.02 2.45 1.02
N VAL A 443 20.18 1.15 0.92
CA VAL A 443 19.56 0.33 -0.11
C VAL A 443 18.58 -0.63 0.54
N THR A 444 17.39 -0.77 -0.02
CA THR A 444 16.32 -1.57 0.56
C THR A 444 15.65 -2.45 -0.48
N SER A 445 15.18 -3.61 -0.07
CA SER A 445 14.27 -4.42 -0.88
C SER A 445 12.80 -4.04 -0.67
N PHE A 446 12.52 -2.92 -0.03
CA PHE A 446 11.19 -2.42 0.28
C PHE A 446 10.47 -1.93 -0.97
N ASN A 447 9.30 -1.32 -0.76
CA ASN A 447 8.44 -0.85 -1.84
C ASN A 447 8.44 0.69 -2.01
N ARG A 448 8.78 1.45 -0.97
CA ARG A 448 8.77 2.92 -0.97
C ARG A 448 10.06 3.51 -0.43
N ASN A 449 10.45 4.63 -1.03
CA ASN A 449 11.68 5.35 -0.69
C ASN A 449 11.46 6.87 -0.59
N PHE A 450 10.25 7.29 -0.23
CA PHE A 450 9.94 8.71 -0.08
C PHE A 450 10.87 9.37 0.97
N ARG A 451 11.12 10.66 0.78
CA ARG A 451 11.95 11.43 1.72
C ARG A 451 11.42 11.29 3.16
N ARG A 452 12.29 11.04 4.11
CA ARG A 452 11.98 10.79 5.53
C ARG A 452 11.22 9.49 5.83
N ARG A 453 10.94 8.67 4.82
CA ARG A 453 10.10 7.48 4.98
C ARG A 453 10.69 6.45 5.93
N ALA A 454 11.98 6.12 5.79
CA ALA A 454 12.60 5.02 6.53
C ALA A 454 12.94 5.38 7.99
N ASP A 455 13.61 6.51 8.22
CA ASP A 455 14.20 6.90 9.50
C ASP A 455 13.84 8.33 9.97
N GLY A 456 12.98 9.02 9.23
CA GLY A 456 12.59 10.41 9.52
C GLY A 456 13.63 11.46 9.07
N ASN A 457 14.84 11.05 8.66
CA ASN A 457 15.90 11.95 8.26
C ASN A 457 15.75 12.38 6.78
N PRO A 458 15.66 13.70 6.48
CA PRO A 458 15.56 14.19 5.10
C PRO A 458 16.82 13.97 4.27
N ASN A 459 17.97 13.72 4.91
CA ASN A 459 19.27 13.49 4.29
C ASN A 459 19.56 12.01 4.00
N THR A 460 18.65 11.12 4.33
CA THR A 460 18.72 9.70 3.97
C THR A 460 18.19 9.50 2.55
N TYR A 461 19.09 9.13 1.66
CA TYR A 461 18.83 8.79 0.26
C TYR A 461 18.55 7.29 0.18
N ALA A 462 17.27 6.93 0.14
CA ALA A 462 16.84 5.54 0.07
C ALA A 462 16.65 5.09 -1.39
N PHE A 463 17.27 3.96 -1.73
CA PHE A 463 17.17 3.30 -3.03
C PHE A 463 16.50 1.95 -2.87
N ILE A 464 15.77 1.53 -3.91
CA ILE A 464 15.04 0.26 -3.94
C ILE A 464 15.69 -0.67 -4.94
N GLY A 465 16.07 -1.86 -4.50
CA GLY A 465 16.62 -2.93 -5.34
C GLY A 465 16.08 -4.31 -4.93
N SER A 466 16.52 -5.34 -5.64
CA SER A 466 16.23 -6.73 -5.24
C SER A 466 16.97 -7.09 -3.94
N PRO A 467 16.54 -8.13 -3.19
CA PRO A 467 17.27 -8.62 -2.01
C PRO A 467 18.72 -8.95 -2.31
N GLU A 468 18.99 -9.59 -3.44
CA GLU A 468 20.31 -10.01 -3.88
C GLU A 468 21.21 -8.80 -4.16
N LEU A 469 20.70 -7.82 -4.92
CA LEU A 469 21.42 -6.58 -5.21
C LEU A 469 21.64 -5.76 -3.92
N THR A 470 20.62 -5.62 -3.08
CA THR A 470 20.73 -4.94 -1.78
C THR A 470 21.82 -5.53 -0.93
N THR A 471 21.93 -6.88 -0.87
CA THR A 471 22.97 -7.59 -0.16
C THR A 471 24.36 -7.30 -0.74
N ALA A 472 24.49 -7.39 -2.06
CA ALA A 472 25.77 -7.15 -2.74
C ALA A 472 26.26 -5.70 -2.54
N LEU A 473 25.36 -4.72 -2.64
CA LEU A 473 25.67 -3.30 -2.45
C LEU A 473 26.06 -2.99 -0.99
N ALA A 474 25.41 -3.60 -0.01
CA ALA A 474 25.80 -3.46 1.41
C ALA A 474 27.17 -4.07 1.69
N ILE A 475 27.47 -5.26 1.13
CA ILE A 475 28.78 -5.88 1.25
C ILE A 475 29.86 -5.01 0.59
N ALA A 476 29.61 -4.51 -0.62
CA ALA A 476 30.53 -3.65 -1.34
C ALA A 476 30.67 -2.25 -0.71
N GLY A 477 29.68 -1.77 0.03
CA GLY A 477 29.60 -0.43 0.63
C GLY A 477 29.45 0.70 -0.40
N ARG A 478 28.96 0.43 -1.61
CA ARG A 478 28.84 1.46 -2.66
C ARG A 478 27.69 1.18 -3.61
N LEU A 479 27.00 2.29 -4.03
CA LEU A 479 25.83 2.25 -4.90
C LEU A 479 26.13 1.80 -6.35
N ASP A 480 27.34 2.00 -6.82
CA ASP A 480 27.74 1.75 -8.21
C ASP A 480 28.39 0.38 -8.43
N PHE A 481 28.32 -0.48 -7.42
CA PHE A 481 28.84 -1.86 -7.55
C PHE A 481 27.91 -2.72 -8.40
N ASN A 482 28.38 -3.13 -9.57
CA ASN A 482 27.67 -4.07 -10.43
C ASN A 482 28.21 -5.49 -10.18
N PRO A 483 27.48 -6.36 -9.44
CA PRO A 483 27.99 -7.67 -9.06
C PRO A 483 28.24 -8.63 -10.23
N ALA A 484 27.70 -8.35 -11.40
CA ALA A 484 27.91 -9.14 -12.61
C ALA A 484 29.29 -8.92 -13.26
N VAL A 485 29.95 -7.78 -13.00
CA VAL A 485 31.18 -7.39 -13.68
C VAL A 485 32.27 -6.83 -12.78
N ASP A 486 31.89 -6.32 -11.60
CA ASP A 486 32.84 -5.73 -10.65
C ASP A 486 33.35 -6.78 -9.64
N SER A 487 34.56 -6.58 -9.16
CA SER A 487 35.19 -7.40 -8.13
C SER A 487 35.26 -6.67 -6.78
N LEU A 488 35.31 -7.43 -5.72
CA LEU A 488 35.60 -7.00 -4.34
C LEU A 488 37.00 -7.40 -3.94
N THR A 489 37.50 -6.84 -2.86
CA THR A 489 38.81 -7.18 -2.29
C THR A 489 38.61 -8.04 -1.05
N ASP A 490 39.27 -9.23 -1.04
CA ASP A 490 39.29 -10.10 0.14
C ASP A 490 40.23 -9.57 1.23
N LYS A 491 40.21 -10.21 2.40
CA LYS A 491 41.09 -9.83 3.54
C LYS A 491 42.59 -9.98 3.24
N ASN A 492 42.98 -10.66 2.18
CA ASN A 492 44.37 -10.86 1.76
C ASN A 492 44.78 -9.85 0.66
N GLY A 493 43.88 -8.99 0.22
CA GLY A 493 44.11 -8.03 -0.87
C GLY A 493 43.87 -8.56 -2.27
N ASN A 494 43.30 -9.76 -2.44
CA ASN A 494 43.02 -10.33 -3.74
C ASN A 494 41.68 -9.80 -4.29
N SER A 495 41.63 -9.65 -5.61
CA SER A 495 40.39 -9.30 -6.32
C SER A 495 39.53 -10.56 -6.51
N VAL A 496 38.28 -10.53 -6.03
CA VAL A 496 37.35 -11.67 -6.10
C VAL A 496 35.99 -11.21 -6.60
N MET A 497 35.35 -12.02 -7.44
CA MET A 497 33.97 -11.75 -7.91
C MET A 497 32.99 -12.60 -7.12
N LEU A 498 31.78 -12.08 -6.97
CA LEU A 498 30.62 -12.83 -6.47
C LEU A 498 29.99 -13.60 -7.64
N ASP A 499 29.58 -14.84 -7.38
CA ASP A 499 28.83 -15.64 -8.32
C ASP A 499 27.33 -15.28 -8.26
N GLU A 500 26.57 -15.68 -9.28
CA GLU A 500 25.14 -15.47 -9.35
C GLU A 500 24.41 -16.02 -8.09
N PRO A 501 23.40 -15.30 -7.56
CA PRO A 501 22.64 -15.76 -6.42
C PRO A 501 21.91 -17.06 -6.70
N SER A 502 21.90 -17.96 -5.72
CA SER A 502 21.19 -19.24 -5.79
C SER A 502 20.32 -19.43 -4.54
N GLY A 503 19.36 -20.34 -4.59
CA GLY A 503 18.52 -20.64 -3.44
C GLY A 503 17.31 -21.49 -3.82
N TYR A 504 16.65 -22.03 -2.79
CA TYR A 504 15.46 -22.83 -2.94
C TYR A 504 14.23 -21.96 -3.05
N CYS A 505 13.28 -22.31 -3.92
CA CYS A 505 11.97 -21.67 -3.97
C CYS A 505 11.13 -22.00 -2.74
N PHE A 506 11.26 -23.21 -2.24
CA PHE A 506 10.61 -23.73 -1.05
C PHE A 506 11.62 -24.44 -0.14
N PRO A 507 11.36 -24.51 1.18
CA PRO A 507 12.23 -25.24 2.08
C PRO A 507 12.27 -26.74 1.68
N PRO A 508 13.45 -27.34 1.53
CA PRO A 508 13.57 -28.75 1.11
C PRO A 508 12.90 -29.75 2.06
N ARG A 509 12.69 -29.35 3.33
CA ARG A 509 12.03 -30.14 4.37
C ARG A 509 10.60 -29.68 4.66
N GLY A 510 10.01 -28.83 3.78
CA GLY A 510 8.72 -28.17 4.00
C GLY A 510 8.81 -27.03 5.01
N PHE A 511 7.78 -26.23 5.07
CA PHE A 511 7.62 -25.20 6.09
C PHE A 511 7.35 -25.82 7.45
N GLU A 512 7.84 -25.16 8.51
CA GLU A 512 7.64 -25.56 9.91
C GLU A 512 7.47 -24.33 10.79
N VAL A 513 6.62 -24.43 11.81
CA VAL A 513 6.42 -23.41 12.83
C VAL A 513 5.75 -24.03 14.06
N GLU A 514 6.12 -23.60 15.27
CA GLU A 514 5.49 -24.04 16.51
C GLU A 514 4.14 -23.35 16.75
N ASP A 515 4.09 -22.02 16.63
CA ASP A 515 2.89 -21.18 16.76
C ASP A 515 2.90 -20.09 15.69
N LYS A 516 1.97 -20.14 14.76
CA LYS A 516 1.82 -19.08 13.73
C LYS A 516 1.41 -17.73 14.33
N GLY A 517 1.01 -17.68 15.59
CA GLY A 517 0.52 -16.46 16.26
C GLY A 517 -0.92 -16.10 15.92
N PHE A 518 -1.73 -17.07 15.47
CA PHE A 518 -3.13 -16.86 15.11
C PHE A 518 -4.08 -17.18 16.28
N ILE A 519 -5.02 -16.28 16.54
CA ILE A 519 -6.16 -16.52 17.43
C ILE A 519 -7.42 -16.57 16.57
N ALA A 520 -8.06 -17.72 16.56
CA ALA A 520 -9.32 -17.91 15.85
C ALA A 520 -10.46 -17.12 16.51
N PRO A 521 -11.42 -16.61 15.71
CA PRO A 521 -12.63 -16.01 16.28
C PRO A 521 -13.43 -17.05 17.06
N SER A 522 -14.11 -16.60 18.14
CA SER A 522 -14.98 -17.46 18.95
C SER A 522 -16.45 -17.24 18.61
N ASP A 523 -17.22 -18.34 18.51
CA ASP A 523 -18.68 -18.26 18.33
C ASP A 523 -19.43 -17.86 19.61
N GLU A 524 -18.78 -17.98 20.78
CA GLU A 524 -19.34 -17.67 22.10
C GLU A 524 -19.12 -16.21 22.54
N ALA A 525 -18.53 -15.38 21.71
CA ALA A 525 -18.02 -14.03 22.07
C ALA A 525 -19.09 -12.93 22.18
N LYS A 526 -20.39 -13.24 22.23
CA LYS A 526 -21.47 -12.22 22.29
C LYS A 526 -21.33 -11.25 23.47
N ASP A 527 -20.81 -11.71 24.59
CA ASP A 527 -20.70 -10.97 25.85
C ASP A 527 -19.32 -10.32 26.06
N VAL A 528 -18.42 -10.41 25.08
CA VAL A 528 -17.11 -9.77 25.17
C VAL A 528 -17.26 -8.25 25.16
N GLU A 529 -16.70 -7.59 26.17
CA GLU A 529 -16.62 -6.15 26.24
C GLU A 529 -15.38 -5.66 25.48
N VAL A 530 -15.59 -4.70 24.58
CA VAL A 530 -14.47 -4.06 23.85
C VAL A 530 -13.70 -3.12 24.77
N VAL A 531 -12.40 -3.34 24.90
CA VAL A 531 -11.54 -2.63 25.85
C VAL A 531 -11.13 -1.27 25.25
N ILE A 532 -11.75 -0.18 25.73
CA ILE A 532 -11.36 1.20 25.43
C ILE A 532 -11.39 1.99 26.76
N ASN A 533 -10.23 2.45 27.20
CA ASN A 533 -10.14 3.35 28.35
C ASN A 533 -10.64 4.75 27.94
N PRO A 534 -11.64 5.33 28.63
CA PRO A 534 -12.14 6.68 28.33
C PRO A 534 -11.08 7.80 28.45
N GLU A 535 -10.06 7.62 29.27
CA GLU A 535 -8.95 8.54 29.47
C GLU A 535 -7.75 8.28 28.55
N SER A 536 -7.92 7.36 27.58
CA SER A 536 -6.84 7.00 26.67
C SER A 536 -6.36 8.19 25.82
N GLN A 537 -5.06 8.26 25.62
CA GLN A 537 -4.44 9.18 24.66
C GLN A 537 -4.24 8.53 23.29
N ARG A 538 -4.54 7.23 23.16
CA ARG A 538 -4.29 6.43 21.95
C ARG A 538 -5.57 5.97 21.26
N LEU A 539 -6.66 5.82 22.00
CA LEU A 539 -7.95 5.31 21.51
C LEU A 539 -9.07 6.27 21.87
N GLN A 540 -9.97 6.54 20.95
CA GLN A 540 -11.10 7.43 21.14
C GLN A 540 -12.33 6.88 20.40
N ARG A 541 -13.48 6.78 21.09
CA ARG A 541 -14.74 6.47 20.42
C ARG A 541 -15.08 7.58 19.43
N LEU A 542 -15.44 7.18 18.22
CA LEU A 542 -15.76 8.15 17.17
C LEU A 542 -17.15 8.73 17.37
N GLN A 543 -17.29 10.05 17.07
CA GLN A 543 -18.56 10.71 16.88
C GLN A 543 -18.83 10.86 15.39
N PRO A 544 -20.07 10.66 14.92
CA PRO A 544 -20.43 10.89 13.53
C PRO A 544 -20.17 12.34 13.12
N PHE A 545 -19.70 12.55 11.88
CA PHE A 545 -19.55 13.88 11.34
C PHE A 545 -20.93 14.49 11.05
N ALA A 546 -21.05 15.82 11.25
CA ALA A 546 -22.29 16.51 10.96
C ALA A 546 -22.65 16.46 9.46
N PRO A 547 -23.92 16.28 9.09
CA PRO A 547 -24.38 16.36 7.71
C PRO A 547 -24.13 17.75 7.11
N TRP A 548 -24.18 17.84 5.78
CA TRP A 548 -24.13 19.13 5.08
C TRP A 548 -25.36 19.98 5.42
N ASP A 549 -25.16 21.24 5.67
CA ASP A 549 -26.20 22.17 6.12
C ASP A 549 -27.09 22.74 4.99
N GLY A 550 -26.86 22.30 3.73
CA GLY A 550 -27.61 22.75 2.56
C GLY A 550 -27.15 24.09 1.95
N ASN A 551 -26.06 24.65 2.44
CA ASN A 551 -25.51 25.92 1.97
C ASN A 551 -24.23 25.76 1.16
N ASP A 552 -23.95 26.75 0.30
CA ASP A 552 -22.64 26.85 -0.34
C ASP A 552 -21.54 27.11 0.70
N TYR A 553 -20.34 26.72 0.41
CA TYR A 553 -19.19 27.01 1.25
C TYR A 553 -18.60 28.36 0.85
N THR A 554 -18.75 29.35 1.71
CA THR A 554 -18.39 30.73 1.40
C THR A 554 -17.32 31.28 2.33
N ASP A 555 -16.50 32.17 1.82
CA ASP A 555 -15.50 32.96 2.57
C ASP A 555 -14.52 32.11 3.40
N MET A 556 -14.16 30.92 2.89
CA MET A 556 -13.22 30.02 3.56
C MET A 556 -11.79 30.57 3.49
N PRO A 557 -11.03 30.66 4.60
CA PRO A 557 -9.59 30.94 4.53
C PRO A 557 -8.87 29.79 3.85
N LEU A 558 -7.87 30.13 3.02
CA LEU A 558 -6.93 29.16 2.49
C LEU A 558 -6.07 28.63 3.66
N LEU A 559 -6.13 27.34 3.93
CA LEU A 559 -5.31 26.70 4.96
C LEU A 559 -3.87 26.54 4.49
N ILE A 560 -3.69 25.97 3.31
CA ILE A 560 -2.41 25.78 2.65
C ILE A 560 -2.61 25.62 1.14
N LYS A 561 -1.66 26.14 0.36
CA LYS A 561 -1.43 25.79 -1.04
C LYS A 561 -0.15 24.96 -1.12
N THR A 562 -0.29 23.66 -1.40
CA THR A 562 0.87 22.75 -1.40
C THR A 562 1.63 22.84 -2.72
N GLN A 563 2.94 22.78 -2.65
CA GLN A 563 3.85 22.76 -3.81
C GLN A 563 4.45 21.36 -3.98
N GLY A 564 4.45 20.89 -5.21
CA GLY A 564 5.05 19.62 -5.58
C GLY A 564 4.30 18.41 -5.02
N LYS A 565 5.02 17.34 -4.79
CA LYS A 565 4.46 16.04 -4.34
C LYS A 565 3.89 16.15 -2.93
N CYS A 566 2.59 15.86 -2.76
CA CYS A 566 1.94 15.78 -1.46
C CYS A 566 1.35 14.38 -1.25
N THR A 567 2.10 13.52 -0.58
CA THR A 567 1.73 12.14 -0.29
C THR A 567 0.87 12.03 0.97
N THR A 568 0.26 10.87 1.23
CA THR A 568 -0.41 10.62 2.51
C THR A 568 0.56 10.68 3.71
N ASP A 569 1.88 10.47 3.50
CA ASP A 569 2.90 10.72 4.51
C ASP A 569 3.08 12.21 4.83
N HIS A 570 2.84 13.08 3.87
CA HIS A 570 2.88 14.53 4.10
C HIS A 570 1.60 15.04 4.76
N ILE A 571 0.45 14.39 4.52
CA ILE A 571 -0.85 14.80 5.08
C ILE A 571 -1.02 14.26 6.50
N SER A 572 -0.78 12.98 6.72
CA SER A 572 -0.88 12.29 8.01
C SER A 572 0.33 11.36 8.18
N MET A 573 1.36 11.84 8.85
CA MET A 573 2.64 11.13 8.98
C MET A 573 2.51 9.78 9.68
N ALA A 574 3.40 8.86 9.33
CA ALA A 574 3.65 7.61 10.03
C ALA A 574 4.74 7.77 11.13
N GLY A 575 5.54 6.74 11.34
CA GLY A 575 6.58 6.77 12.37
C GLY A 575 5.99 6.95 13.77
N PRO A 576 6.47 7.89 14.57
CA PRO A 576 6.00 8.09 15.96
C PRO A 576 4.50 8.41 16.08
N TRP A 577 3.87 8.94 15.01
CA TRP A 577 2.45 9.27 14.98
C TRP A 577 1.53 8.06 14.88
N LEU A 578 2.04 6.89 14.52
CA LEU A 578 1.27 5.65 14.47
C LEU A 578 0.63 5.30 15.82
N ARG A 579 1.21 5.77 16.92
CA ARG A 579 0.64 5.58 18.27
C ARG A 579 -0.75 6.21 18.46
N PHE A 580 -1.12 7.19 17.65
CA PHE A 580 -2.39 7.93 17.75
C PHE A 580 -3.44 7.51 16.71
N ARG A 581 -3.19 6.43 15.96
CA ARG A 581 -4.09 5.99 14.88
C ARG A 581 -5.51 5.65 15.34
N GLY A 582 -5.72 5.35 16.61
CA GLY A 582 -7.05 5.14 17.21
C GLY A 582 -7.66 6.40 17.87
N HIS A 583 -6.98 7.55 17.82
CA HIS A 583 -7.40 8.78 18.50
C HIS A 583 -7.45 9.97 17.55
N LEU A 584 -8.61 10.23 16.96
CA LEU A 584 -8.75 11.22 15.88
C LEU A 584 -8.31 12.63 16.29
N GLN A 585 -8.64 13.06 17.49
CA GLN A 585 -8.24 14.38 17.98
C GLN A 585 -6.71 14.52 18.06
N ASN A 586 -6.01 13.54 18.67
CA ASN A 586 -4.58 13.62 18.88
C ASN A 586 -3.79 13.45 17.57
N ILE A 587 -4.23 12.56 16.67
CA ILE A 587 -3.56 12.38 15.38
C ILE A 587 -3.69 13.63 14.51
N SER A 588 -4.76 14.39 14.65
CA SER A 588 -4.99 15.63 13.86
C SER A 588 -3.97 16.73 14.12
N ASP A 589 -3.13 16.60 15.16
CA ASP A 589 -2.01 17.51 15.40
C ASP A 589 -0.92 17.44 14.34
N ASN A 590 -0.86 16.35 13.55
CA ASN A 590 0.09 16.21 12.45
C ASN A 590 -0.47 16.61 11.06
N LEU A 591 -1.67 17.18 11.00
CA LEU A 591 -2.31 17.54 9.74
C LEU A 591 -1.37 18.34 8.83
N LEU A 592 -1.07 17.78 7.65
CA LEU A 592 -0.26 18.40 6.59
C LEU A 592 1.15 18.85 7.04
N MET A 593 1.68 18.27 8.12
CA MET A 593 2.98 18.60 8.69
C MET A 593 4.14 18.39 7.70
N GLY A 594 4.00 17.45 6.76
CA GLY A 594 5.01 17.18 5.73
C GLY A 594 4.79 17.93 4.42
N ALA A 595 3.66 18.61 4.25
CA ALA A 595 3.35 19.33 3.02
C ALA A 595 4.16 20.63 2.91
N VAL A 596 4.68 20.90 1.71
CA VAL A 596 5.44 22.12 1.42
C VAL A 596 4.47 23.24 1.03
N ASN A 597 4.54 24.37 1.71
CA ASN A 597 3.76 25.56 1.40
C ASN A 597 4.35 26.28 0.18
N ALA A 598 3.52 26.46 -0.86
CA ALA A 598 3.93 27.09 -2.12
C ALA A 598 4.40 28.56 -2.00
N PHE A 599 4.00 29.24 -0.93
CA PHE A 599 4.31 30.67 -0.77
C PHE A 599 5.66 30.92 -0.10
N ASN A 600 6.16 30.02 0.72
CA ASN A 600 7.44 30.19 1.44
C ASN A 600 8.41 29.02 1.22
N GLY A 601 7.99 27.91 0.60
CA GLY A 601 8.83 26.74 0.39
C GLY A 601 9.10 25.89 1.64
N GLU A 602 8.45 26.18 2.75
CA GLU A 602 8.65 25.51 4.04
C GLU A 602 7.56 24.47 4.31
N SER A 603 7.90 23.45 5.10
CA SER A 603 6.94 22.46 5.59
C SER A 603 6.41 22.87 6.96
N ASN A 604 5.12 22.55 7.22
CA ASN A 604 4.44 22.84 8.48
C ASN A 604 4.47 24.32 8.89
N HIS A 605 4.46 25.23 7.94
CA HIS A 605 4.58 26.66 8.20
C HIS A 605 3.66 27.44 7.25
N VAL A 606 2.50 27.85 7.76
CA VAL A 606 1.44 28.54 7.00
C VAL A 606 1.00 29.82 7.69
N LYS A 607 0.53 30.78 6.92
CA LYS A 607 -0.01 32.03 7.44
C LYS A 607 -1.42 31.83 7.98
N CYS A 608 -1.60 32.03 9.28
CA CYS A 608 -2.92 32.06 9.89
C CYS A 608 -3.60 33.42 9.60
N GLN A 609 -4.64 33.42 8.78
CA GLN A 609 -5.33 34.65 8.38
C GLN A 609 -6.07 35.37 9.54
N LEU A 610 -6.26 34.71 10.71
CA LEU A 610 -6.87 35.34 11.88
C LEU A 610 -5.90 36.21 12.68
N CYS A 611 -4.63 35.80 12.78
CA CYS A 611 -3.62 36.53 13.55
C CYS A 611 -2.50 37.15 12.69
N GLY A 612 -2.43 36.78 11.39
CA GLY A 612 -1.41 37.25 10.46
C GLY A 612 -0.03 36.59 10.63
N ASN A 613 0.14 35.70 11.60
CA ASN A 613 1.41 35.03 11.89
C ASN A 613 1.53 33.70 11.12
N TYR A 614 2.78 33.30 10.86
CA TYR A 614 3.08 31.95 10.40
C TYR A 614 3.10 30.98 11.57
N VAL A 615 2.35 29.90 11.44
CA VAL A 615 2.18 28.86 12.48
C VAL A 615 2.15 27.46 11.81
N GLU A 616 2.13 26.40 12.63
CA GLU A 616 1.91 25.05 12.15
C GLU A 616 0.52 24.89 11.49
N VAL A 617 0.42 24.04 10.47
CA VAL A 617 -0.83 23.86 9.70
C VAL A 617 -1.98 23.44 10.62
N SER A 618 -1.76 22.48 11.51
CA SER A 618 -2.79 22.02 12.46
C SER A 618 -3.22 23.13 13.43
N THR A 619 -2.32 24.00 13.83
CA THR A 619 -2.61 25.18 14.68
C THR A 619 -3.52 26.16 13.96
N ALA A 620 -3.23 26.50 12.70
CA ALA A 620 -4.10 27.36 11.90
C ALA A 620 -5.50 26.73 11.71
N ALA A 621 -5.57 25.44 11.38
CA ALA A 621 -6.84 24.72 11.19
C ALA A 621 -7.69 24.71 12.47
N LYS A 622 -7.09 24.47 13.63
CA LYS A 622 -7.76 24.54 14.94
C LYS A 622 -8.29 25.95 15.23
N ALA A 623 -7.50 26.98 14.98
CA ALA A 623 -7.91 28.36 15.17
C ALA A 623 -9.12 28.72 14.29
N TYR A 624 -9.14 28.28 13.03
CA TYR A 624 -10.31 28.48 12.15
C TYR A 624 -11.54 27.73 12.67
N LYS A 625 -11.38 26.45 13.04
CA LYS A 625 -12.46 25.63 13.60
C LYS A 625 -13.08 26.26 14.87
N GLU A 626 -12.25 26.74 15.80
CA GLU A 626 -12.69 27.41 17.04
C GLU A 626 -13.49 28.67 16.76
N LYS A 627 -13.22 29.37 15.66
CA LYS A 627 -14.00 30.53 15.18
C LYS A 627 -15.20 30.14 14.33
N GLY A 628 -15.50 28.85 14.19
CA GLY A 628 -16.60 28.35 13.36
C GLY A 628 -16.37 28.50 11.86
N LEU A 629 -15.12 28.78 11.42
CA LEU A 629 -14.77 28.90 10.02
C LEU A 629 -14.43 27.52 9.43
N SER A 630 -14.93 27.28 8.22
CA SER A 630 -14.45 26.19 7.38
C SER A 630 -13.22 26.65 6.59
N SER A 631 -12.33 25.74 6.22
CA SER A 631 -11.14 26.07 5.43
C SER A 631 -11.00 25.17 4.20
N ILE A 632 -10.09 25.53 3.32
CA ILE A 632 -9.81 24.83 2.06
C ILE A 632 -8.31 24.56 1.91
N VAL A 633 -7.97 23.39 1.33
CA VAL A 633 -6.63 23.01 0.90
C VAL A 633 -6.56 23.08 -0.62
N VAL A 634 -5.51 23.67 -1.15
CA VAL A 634 -5.22 23.71 -2.57
C VAL A 634 -3.92 22.93 -2.86
N ALA A 635 -3.92 22.07 -3.87
CA ALA A 635 -2.83 21.17 -4.13
C ALA A 635 -2.51 20.96 -5.63
N GLU A 636 -1.33 20.43 -5.89
CA GLU A 636 -0.88 20.06 -7.24
C GLU A 636 -1.34 18.64 -7.63
N ASP A 637 -0.59 18.01 -8.54
CA ASP A 637 -0.93 16.72 -9.13
C ASP A 637 -0.75 15.55 -8.15
N ASN A 638 -1.61 14.53 -8.31
CA ASN A 638 -1.56 13.25 -7.60
C ASN A 638 -1.60 13.40 -6.07
N TYR A 639 -2.41 14.34 -5.59
CA TYR A 639 -2.56 14.58 -4.15
C TYR A 639 -3.01 13.32 -3.42
N GLY A 640 -2.32 12.98 -2.33
CA GLY A 640 -2.61 11.81 -1.52
C GLY A 640 -2.02 10.50 -2.02
N GLU A 641 -1.01 10.57 -2.91
CA GLU A 641 -0.22 9.39 -3.32
C GLU A 641 0.35 8.64 -2.10
N GLY A 642 0.47 7.33 -2.20
CA GLY A 642 1.13 6.51 -1.18
C GLY A 642 0.19 5.60 -0.40
N SER A 643 0.34 5.55 0.92
CA SER A 643 -0.40 4.63 1.79
C SER A 643 -1.91 4.91 1.82
N SER A 644 -2.72 3.87 1.99
CA SER A 644 -4.20 3.95 2.08
C SER A 644 -4.68 4.52 3.43
N ARG A 645 -4.15 5.68 3.83
CA ARG A 645 -4.45 6.29 5.13
C ARG A 645 -5.75 7.06 5.10
N GLU A 646 -6.79 6.49 5.66
CA GLU A 646 -8.06 7.18 5.86
C GLU A 646 -7.90 8.41 6.78
N HIS A 647 -6.95 8.36 7.73
CA HIS A 647 -6.62 9.51 8.59
C HIS A 647 -6.29 10.78 7.79
N ALA A 648 -5.63 10.64 6.62
CA ALA A 648 -5.35 11.76 5.73
C ALA A 648 -6.62 12.47 5.19
N ALA A 649 -7.78 11.82 5.29
CA ALA A 649 -9.09 12.42 4.99
C ALA A 649 -9.87 12.77 6.27
N MET A 650 -9.78 11.96 7.32
CA MET A 650 -10.49 12.20 8.57
C MET A 650 -9.95 13.41 9.35
N GLU A 651 -8.63 13.58 9.38
CA GLU A 651 -7.99 14.70 10.09
C GLU A 651 -8.41 16.08 9.55
N PRO A 652 -8.30 16.35 8.24
CA PRO A 652 -8.80 17.62 7.71
C PRO A 652 -10.31 17.77 7.93
N ARG A 653 -11.09 16.69 7.75
CA ARG A 653 -12.54 16.71 8.03
C ARG A 653 -12.83 17.08 9.50
N PHE A 654 -12.11 16.48 10.43
CA PHE A 654 -12.22 16.74 11.86
C PHE A 654 -11.86 18.19 12.21
N LEU A 655 -10.86 18.75 11.55
CA LEU A 655 -10.43 20.15 11.73
C LEU A 655 -11.21 21.15 10.85
N ASN A 656 -12.40 20.76 10.35
CA ASN A 656 -13.33 21.58 9.59
C ASN A 656 -12.79 22.08 8.23
N VAL A 657 -11.82 21.36 7.64
CA VAL A 657 -11.50 21.52 6.22
C VAL A 657 -12.66 20.90 5.43
N LYS A 658 -13.27 21.65 4.53
CA LYS A 658 -14.43 21.20 3.76
C LYS A 658 -14.09 20.77 2.34
N VAL A 659 -13.04 21.35 1.78
CA VAL A 659 -12.70 21.20 0.37
C VAL A 659 -11.20 20.93 0.23
N VAL A 660 -10.88 19.97 -0.62
CA VAL A 660 -9.55 19.83 -1.22
C VAL A 660 -9.69 20.07 -2.71
N LEU A 661 -9.01 21.10 -3.22
CA LEU A 661 -8.96 21.44 -4.64
C LEU A 661 -7.57 21.15 -5.18
N ALA A 662 -7.44 20.15 -6.03
CA ALA A 662 -6.16 19.67 -6.55
C ALA A 662 -6.11 19.67 -8.08
N LYS A 663 -4.91 19.62 -8.66
CA LYS A 663 -4.77 19.36 -10.10
C LYS A 663 -5.19 17.93 -10.47
N SER A 664 -4.93 16.96 -9.59
CA SER A 664 -5.40 15.57 -9.66
C SER A 664 -5.24 14.86 -8.31
N PHE A 665 -5.93 13.75 -8.12
CA PHE A 665 -5.87 12.91 -6.92
C PHE A 665 -5.31 11.52 -7.18
N ALA A 666 -4.69 10.95 -6.15
CA ALA A 666 -4.50 9.51 -6.07
C ALA A 666 -5.83 8.82 -5.73
N ARG A 667 -6.10 7.67 -6.36
CA ARG A 667 -7.40 6.97 -6.28
C ARG A 667 -7.91 6.76 -4.86
N ILE A 668 -7.11 6.10 -4.02
CA ILE A 668 -7.53 5.75 -2.66
C ILE A 668 -7.86 7.01 -1.85
N HIS A 669 -7.06 8.04 -1.97
CA HIS A 669 -7.24 9.27 -1.20
C HIS A 669 -8.49 10.04 -1.64
N GLU A 670 -8.76 10.12 -2.95
CA GLU A 670 -10.00 10.71 -3.46
C GLU A 670 -11.23 9.99 -2.89
N THR A 671 -11.22 8.64 -2.91
CA THR A 671 -12.30 7.84 -2.32
C THR A 671 -12.44 8.11 -0.83
N ASN A 672 -11.34 8.16 -0.07
CA ASN A 672 -11.37 8.45 1.36
C ASN A 672 -11.96 9.84 1.65
N LEU A 673 -11.59 10.87 0.89
CA LEU A 673 -12.17 12.22 1.05
C LEU A 673 -13.68 12.19 0.84
N LYS A 674 -14.16 11.56 -0.22
CA LYS A 674 -15.59 11.43 -0.53
C LYS A 674 -16.35 10.67 0.57
N LYS A 675 -15.79 9.57 1.06
CA LYS A 675 -16.40 8.76 2.13
C LYS A 675 -16.48 9.50 3.47
N GLN A 676 -15.57 10.43 3.72
CA GLN A 676 -15.61 11.30 4.90
C GLN A 676 -16.46 12.58 4.69
N GLY A 677 -17.23 12.65 3.60
CA GLY A 677 -18.14 13.76 3.32
C GLY A 677 -17.44 15.09 3.01
N MET A 678 -16.20 15.04 2.51
CA MET A 678 -15.49 16.22 2.02
C MET A 678 -15.72 16.42 0.52
N LEU A 679 -15.49 17.63 0.02
CA LEU A 679 -15.44 17.90 -1.42
C LEU A 679 -14.02 17.69 -1.94
N ALA A 680 -13.84 16.68 -2.79
CA ALA A 680 -12.63 16.45 -3.59
C ALA A 680 -12.88 17.02 -5.00
N LEU A 681 -12.28 18.17 -5.29
CA LEU A 681 -12.47 18.91 -6.55
C LEU A 681 -11.16 18.99 -7.32
N THR A 682 -11.26 19.03 -8.65
CA THR A 682 -10.09 19.25 -9.51
C THR A 682 -10.28 20.52 -10.32
N PHE A 683 -9.17 21.23 -10.57
CA PHE A 683 -9.18 22.36 -11.48
C PHE A 683 -9.61 21.92 -12.87
N GLN A 684 -10.55 22.62 -13.49
CA GLN A 684 -10.89 22.40 -14.91
C GLN A 684 -9.75 22.84 -15.81
N ASP A 685 -9.16 23.99 -15.54
CA ASP A 685 -7.87 24.42 -16.10
C ASP A 685 -6.82 24.37 -14.99
N LYS A 686 -5.81 23.55 -15.17
CA LYS A 686 -4.74 23.39 -14.16
C LYS A 686 -3.94 24.67 -13.91
N ASN A 687 -3.96 25.63 -14.83
CA ASN A 687 -3.32 26.92 -14.68
C ASN A 687 -4.04 27.81 -13.65
N ASP A 688 -5.30 27.54 -13.35
CA ASP A 688 -6.05 28.28 -12.32
C ASP A 688 -5.45 28.08 -10.92
N TYR A 689 -4.64 27.06 -10.71
CA TYR A 689 -3.84 26.88 -9.49
C TYR A 689 -2.97 28.12 -9.21
N ASP A 690 -2.39 28.74 -10.24
CA ASP A 690 -1.51 29.90 -10.07
C ASP A 690 -2.22 31.17 -9.64
N LYS A 691 -3.54 31.28 -9.85
CA LYS A 691 -4.39 32.41 -9.42
C LYS A 691 -4.54 32.48 -7.91
N VAL A 692 -4.45 31.34 -7.20
CA VAL A 692 -4.68 31.26 -5.75
C VAL A 692 -3.52 31.91 -4.99
N LYS A 693 -3.84 32.92 -4.17
CA LYS A 693 -2.90 33.68 -3.33
C LYS A 693 -3.03 33.32 -1.84
N GLU A 694 -2.00 33.63 -1.04
CA GLU A 694 -1.89 33.21 0.37
C GLU A 694 -3.03 33.72 1.27
N ASP A 695 -3.45 34.97 1.05
CA ASP A 695 -4.48 35.61 1.86
C ASP A 695 -5.89 35.51 1.26
N ASP A 696 -6.09 34.65 0.28
CA ASP A 696 -7.39 34.51 -0.38
C ASP A 696 -8.46 33.96 0.57
N ARG A 697 -9.66 34.49 0.41
CA ARG A 697 -10.90 33.90 0.87
C ARG A 697 -11.56 33.21 -0.31
N ILE A 698 -11.89 31.94 -0.13
CA ILE A 698 -12.33 31.09 -1.23
C ILE A 698 -13.74 30.60 -0.97
N SER A 699 -14.59 30.71 -1.98
CA SER A 699 -15.94 30.16 -1.93
C SER A 699 -16.12 29.09 -2.99
N VAL A 700 -16.90 28.06 -2.65
CA VAL A 700 -17.38 27.04 -3.59
C VAL A 700 -18.88 27.14 -3.64
N VAL A 701 -19.41 27.50 -4.80
CA VAL A 701 -20.85 27.80 -5.00
C VAL A 701 -21.46 26.86 -6.03
N GLY A 702 -22.77 26.67 -5.93
CA GLY A 702 -23.53 25.74 -6.76
C GLY A 702 -23.80 24.39 -6.08
N LEU A 703 -23.53 24.24 -4.79
CA LEU A 703 -23.73 23.01 -4.05
C LEU A 703 -25.18 22.54 -3.95
N LYS A 704 -26.13 23.45 -3.98
CA LYS A 704 -27.59 23.13 -3.99
C LYS A 704 -27.97 22.32 -5.24
N GLU A 705 -27.26 22.53 -6.32
CA GLU A 705 -27.45 21.83 -7.61
C GLU A 705 -26.35 20.84 -7.90
N PHE A 706 -25.63 20.37 -6.87
CA PHE A 706 -24.56 19.40 -6.99
C PHE A 706 -25.08 18.11 -7.61
N ALA A 707 -24.57 17.77 -8.78
CA ALA A 707 -24.99 16.62 -9.57
C ALA A 707 -23.81 16.02 -10.36
N PRO A 708 -23.86 14.74 -10.73
CA PRO A 708 -22.82 14.12 -11.52
C PRO A 708 -22.50 14.87 -12.80
N GLY A 709 -21.20 15.09 -13.08
CA GLY A 709 -20.72 15.77 -14.28
C GLY A 709 -20.99 17.28 -14.36
N LYS A 710 -21.60 17.88 -13.32
CA LYS A 710 -21.86 19.33 -13.28
C LYS A 710 -20.75 20.04 -12.52
N PRO A 711 -19.93 20.88 -13.17
CA PRO A 711 -18.88 21.63 -12.48
C PRO A 711 -19.42 22.54 -11.38
N LEU A 712 -18.60 22.79 -10.35
CA LEU A 712 -18.86 23.79 -9.33
C LEU A 712 -18.03 25.05 -9.62
N THR A 713 -18.52 26.22 -9.18
CA THR A 713 -17.80 27.48 -9.34
C THR A 713 -16.96 27.75 -8.09
N VAL A 714 -15.68 28.03 -8.29
CA VAL A 714 -14.76 28.51 -7.25
C VAL A 714 -14.59 30.02 -7.43
N VAL A 715 -14.82 30.77 -6.36
CA VAL A 715 -14.64 32.21 -6.33
C VAL A 715 -13.48 32.56 -5.39
N LEU A 716 -12.48 33.23 -5.91
CA LEU A 716 -11.35 33.77 -5.15
C LEU A 716 -11.65 35.23 -4.82
N LYS A 717 -11.52 35.61 -3.56
CA LYS A 717 -11.53 36.99 -3.10
C LYS A 717 -10.16 37.32 -2.54
N HIS A 718 -9.43 38.15 -3.27
CA HIS A 718 -8.09 38.54 -2.91
C HIS A 718 -8.04 39.61 -1.82
N ALA A 719 -6.89 39.70 -1.13
CA ALA A 719 -6.73 40.72 -0.07
C ALA A 719 -6.81 42.16 -0.54
N ASP A 720 -6.57 42.42 -1.83
CA ASP A 720 -6.74 43.77 -2.44
C ASP A 720 -8.20 44.10 -2.80
N GLY A 721 -9.15 43.21 -2.51
CA GLY A 721 -10.57 43.36 -2.80
C GLY A 721 -11.00 42.93 -4.19
N THR A 722 -10.08 42.52 -5.06
CA THR A 722 -10.39 41.92 -6.36
C THR A 722 -10.95 40.51 -6.22
N SER A 723 -11.73 40.08 -7.21
CA SER A 723 -12.27 38.71 -7.25
C SER A 723 -12.05 38.08 -8.60
N GLU A 724 -11.73 36.80 -8.58
CA GLU A 724 -11.66 35.95 -9.77
C GLU A 724 -12.52 34.72 -9.58
N GLU A 725 -12.99 34.11 -10.67
CA GLU A 725 -13.74 32.85 -10.62
C GLU A 725 -13.26 31.89 -11.69
N PHE A 726 -13.40 30.59 -11.40
CA PHE A 726 -13.13 29.52 -12.34
C PHE A 726 -13.99 28.30 -12.00
N LEU A 727 -14.01 27.30 -12.92
CA LEU A 727 -14.75 26.06 -12.74
C LEU A 727 -13.86 24.97 -12.15
N ALA A 728 -14.42 24.23 -11.19
CA ALA A 728 -13.82 23.01 -10.65
C ALA A 728 -14.65 21.79 -11.07
N GLN A 729 -13.98 20.76 -11.51
CA GLN A 729 -14.55 19.47 -11.87
C GLN A 729 -14.58 18.53 -10.68
N HIS A 730 -15.34 17.44 -10.80
CA HIS A 730 -15.40 16.38 -9.82
C HIS A 730 -15.82 15.05 -10.47
N THR A 731 -15.61 13.97 -9.75
CA THR A 731 -15.94 12.61 -10.18
C THR A 731 -17.05 11.97 -9.32
N TYR A 732 -17.89 12.80 -8.63
CA TYR A 732 -18.98 12.30 -7.82
C TYR A 732 -20.11 11.73 -8.66
N ASN A 733 -20.60 10.55 -8.27
CA ASN A 733 -21.87 10.00 -8.70
C ASN A 733 -22.98 10.30 -7.66
N ASP A 734 -24.22 9.88 -7.93
CA ASP A 734 -25.37 10.16 -7.04
C ASP A 734 -25.19 9.57 -5.63
N THR A 735 -24.64 8.35 -5.52
CA THR A 735 -24.36 7.70 -4.23
C THR A 735 -23.32 8.50 -3.42
N GLN A 736 -22.26 8.94 -4.05
CA GLN A 736 -21.20 9.72 -3.40
C GLN A 736 -21.67 11.12 -3.01
N ILE A 737 -22.59 11.71 -3.79
CA ILE A 737 -23.27 12.97 -3.42
C ILE A 737 -24.18 12.75 -2.20
N ALA A 738 -24.82 11.60 -2.08
CA ALA A 738 -25.60 11.26 -0.89
C ALA A 738 -24.70 11.14 0.35
N TRP A 739 -23.49 10.56 0.23
CA TRP A 739 -22.50 10.54 1.32
C TRP A 739 -22.08 11.94 1.76
N PHE A 740 -21.81 12.82 0.80
CA PHE A 740 -21.50 14.22 1.07
C PHE A 740 -22.60 14.90 1.85
N LYS A 741 -23.86 14.74 1.41
CA LYS A 741 -25.04 15.34 2.07
C LYS A 741 -25.28 14.78 3.47
N ALA A 742 -25.06 13.49 3.67
CA ALA A 742 -25.18 12.83 4.97
C ALA A 742 -24.03 13.18 5.95
N GLY A 743 -22.91 13.73 5.44
CA GLY A 743 -21.72 14.08 6.22
C GLY A 743 -20.64 13.01 6.25
N SER A 744 -20.98 11.78 5.88
CA SER A 744 -20.07 10.66 5.60
C SER A 744 -20.84 9.49 4.98
N CYS A 745 -20.13 8.51 4.39
CA CYS A 745 -20.76 7.29 3.92
C CYS A 745 -21.41 6.50 5.06
N LEU A 746 -20.79 6.46 6.25
CA LEU A 746 -21.33 5.78 7.44
C LEU A 746 -22.67 6.36 7.92
N ASN A 747 -22.86 7.65 7.79
CA ASN A 747 -24.13 8.29 8.14
C ASN A 747 -25.25 7.97 7.16
N ASN A 748 -24.91 7.45 5.99
CA ASN A 748 -25.85 7.11 4.92
C ASN A 748 -26.20 5.60 4.89
N MET A 749 -25.73 4.81 5.86
CA MET A 749 -26.00 3.37 6.01
C MET A 749 -27.39 3.06 6.57
#